data_cd0fb45fa98f0db504ac097bfbe1ce9e
#
_entry.id   cd0fb45fa98f0db504ac097bfbe1ce9e
#
_cell.length_a   1.000
_cell.length_b   1.000
_cell.length_c   1.000
_cell.angle_alpha   90.00
_cell.angle_beta   90.00
_cell.angle_gamma   90.00
#
_symmetry.space_group_name_H-M   'P 1'
#
loop_
_entity.id
_entity.type
_entity.pdbx_description
1 polymer ?
#
loop_
_entity_poly.entity_id
_entity_poly.type
_entity_poly.pdbx_seq_one_letter_code
_entity_poly.pdbx_strand_id
1 'polypeptide(L)'
;MNRLRRYRLRLFGTLLLLFCSLSLFATHQRAGEISYVYISGLTYEFTITTYTYTPSLADRPEIDITWGDGTTSTVPRLQKHNLPNDISKNVYVTQHTFSAAGTFHVSFEDPNRNAGILNIPSSVEIPFFIETIVVINPFIGGNSSPQLLNPPIDNGCTNVIYYHNPGAYDPDGDSLSYSLIACRGTDGGEIPGYALPYASNYITIDSITGDLIWDSPTMAGEYNIAILIREWRNGLLISSMVRDMQISIAPCDNQPPVIEVHDTCVVAGSPLKMDVLVKDLTSTYVTLEASGEPLLVPESPAQFMPITDSVPYHVNFSWNTACSHVKKTPYTVLFKARDNGPHVELVSFKRMNIRVIAPKPKIIDALPQGNTVTLYWHPDSCPNAVGYDVYRRSGSNPFDPAYCETGMPANAGYEWIGSTSDWADTTWLDDGSYRPLYHANEYCYRVVALFPDGSESIVSDEVCVHIANDAPLIINADVVTTDTAHGTLKVRWMAPPEVDTAAFPPSYFYNLYRKSSAESSFTQLNTAPITMFQTDTVEYLDHDLNTDGLAYTYQISFNNADTVVEYSDPATSIFLSAYPGDRKVSLSWSVQQPWNNVEYTVYRYGEHQWDSIGSTQTTSYTDNGLENGRMYSYYVCARGYYWIPDTLGPLFNRSQQVRAVPIDNEPPQMPELSITTDCREVVYSWRFTSDTAESDARYYYFYYKSTMQSPFVCVDSMESSQICYPASCEYHLSGDAEIVGCFAMTVSDSNRNVTAMSDTTCFDIYDCLEYHFPNVFTPNGDGVNDLFTPFLPYHGVVKVDMRIFNRWGKRVFSTSDPDILWDGTDTDTFGTCSDGVYYYSCDVFVNTLTGQMSYSLHGSITLVR
;
A
#
# COMPACT_ATOMS: atom_id res chain seq x y z
N MET A 1 -74.92 4.56 -50.54
CA MET A 1 -74.09 3.50 -49.97
C MET A 1 -72.55 3.72 -50.10
N ASN A 2 -72.03 4.48 -51.07
CA ASN A 2 -70.54 4.61 -51.19
C ASN A 2 -69.89 5.67 -50.27
N ARG A 3 -70.64 6.58 -49.61
CA ARG A 3 -70.03 7.54 -48.68
C ARG A 3 -69.80 6.95 -47.26
N LEU A 4 -70.66 6.07 -46.80
CA LEU A 4 -70.52 5.40 -45.53
C LEU A 4 -69.35 4.34 -45.48
N ARG A 5 -69.06 3.75 -46.67
CA ARG A 5 -67.97 2.77 -46.78
C ARG A 5 -66.59 3.45 -46.72
N ARG A 6 -66.44 4.67 -47.22
CA ARG A 6 -65.18 5.47 -47.13
C ARG A 6 -64.96 6.05 -45.74
N TYR A 7 -65.99 6.35 -44.96
CA TYR A 7 -65.85 6.76 -43.56
C TYR A 7 -65.47 5.59 -42.66
N ARG A 8 -65.97 4.39 -42.82
CA ARG A 8 -65.63 3.20 -42.08
C ARG A 8 -64.19 2.75 -42.37
N LEU A 9 -63.72 2.84 -43.61
CA LEU A 9 -62.35 2.52 -43.96
C LEU A 9 -61.36 3.56 -43.44
N ARG A 10 -61.71 4.84 -43.38
CA ARG A 10 -60.85 5.88 -42.77
C ARG A 10 -60.82 5.75 -41.22
N LEU A 11 -61.94 5.45 -40.58
CA LEU A 11 -61.98 5.20 -39.13
C LEU A 11 -61.21 3.93 -38.73
N PHE A 12 -61.30 2.88 -39.53
CA PHE A 12 -60.54 1.65 -39.33
C PHE A 12 -59.03 1.85 -39.55
N GLY A 13 -58.70 2.65 -40.58
CA GLY A 13 -57.27 3.00 -40.82
C GLY A 13 -56.68 3.93 -39.75
N THR A 14 -57.42 4.89 -39.20
CA THR A 14 -57.01 5.72 -38.07
C THR A 14 -56.96 4.94 -36.75
N LEU A 15 -57.86 4.01 -36.50
CA LEU A 15 -57.86 3.11 -35.35
C LEU A 15 -56.69 2.12 -35.42
N LEU A 16 -56.36 1.60 -36.62
CA LEU A 16 -55.22 0.71 -36.83
C LEU A 16 -53.90 1.47 -36.70
N LEU A 17 -53.80 2.73 -37.14
CA LEU A 17 -52.64 3.60 -36.90
C LEU A 17 -52.51 4.03 -35.43
N LEU A 18 -53.60 4.20 -34.69
CA LEU A 18 -53.55 4.45 -33.23
C LEU A 18 -53.16 3.20 -32.44
N PHE A 19 -53.48 2.00 -32.94
CA PHE A 19 -53.02 0.74 -32.31
C PHE A 19 -51.56 0.36 -32.64
N CYS A 20 -50.99 0.83 -33.72
CA CYS A 20 -49.56 0.65 -34.05
C CYS A 20 -48.63 1.63 -33.35
N SER A 21 -49.14 2.65 -32.64
CA SER A 21 -48.28 3.65 -31.94
C SER A 21 -48.17 3.42 -30.45
N LEU A 22 -48.64 2.27 -29.92
CA LEU A 22 -48.43 1.87 -28.52
C LEU A 22 -47.50 0.67 -28.43
N SER A 23 -46.35 0.77 -29.07
CA SER A 23 -45.19 0.02 -28.61
C SER A 23 -44.65 0.78 -27.39
N LEU A 24 -45.35 0.67 -26.30
CA LEU A 24 -44.79 0.97 -24.97
C LEU A 24 -43.71 -0.07 -24.76
N PHE A 25 -42.48 0.26 -25.07
CA PHE A 25 -41.31 -0.45 -24.58
C PHE A 25 -41.30 -0.23 -23.09
N ALA A 26 -41.96 -1.10 -22.32
CA ALA A 26 -41.83 -1.12 -20.89
C ALA A 26 -40.44 -1.62 -20.56
N THR A 27 -39.60 -0.77 -20.04
CA THR A 27 -38.27 -1.09 -19.56
C THR A 27 -38.37 -1.62 -18.13
N HIS A 28 -37.42 -2.45 -17.71
CA HIS A 28 -37.57 -3.16 -16.46
C HIS A 28 -36.24 -3.61 -15.81
N GLN A 29 -35.09 -3.24 -16.39
CA GLN A 29 -33.78 -3.52 -15.77
C GLN A 29 -33.58 -2.62 -14.57
N ARG A 30 -33.43 -3.23 -13.41
CA ARG A 30 -33.21 -2.56 -12.12
C ARG A 30 -31.76 -2.68 -11.67
N ALA A 31 -31.11 -3.83 -11.94
CA ALA A 31 -29.73 -4.07 -11.56
C ALA A 31 -29.11 -5.18 -12.41
N GLY A 32 -27.81 -5.29 -12.39
CA GLY A 32 -27.10 -6.40 -12.99
C GLY A 32 -25.60 -6.41 -12.70
N GLU A 33 -25.02 -7.57 -12.93
CA GLU A 33 -23.58 -7.83 -12.88
C GLU A 33 -23.20 -8.96 -13.83
N ILE A 34 -21.90 -9.01 -14.22
CA ILE A 34 -21.30 -10.08 -14.98
C ILE A 34 -20.15 -10.66 -14.18
N SER A 35 -20.26 -11.93 -13.81
CA SER A 35 -19.19 -12.73 -13.18
C SER A 35 -18.69 -13.83 -14.12
N TYR A 36 -17.49 -14.34 -13.85
CA TYR A 36 -16.94 -15.46 -14.62
C TYR A 36 -16.13 -16.40 -13.74
N VAL A 37 -15.99 -17.65 -14.22
CA VAL A 37 -15.17 -18.69 -13.61
C VAL A 37 -14.19 -19.20 -14.66
N TYR A 38 -12.94 -19.33 -14.28
CA TYR A 38 -11.89 -19.93 -15.11
C TYR A 38 -12.11 -21.42 -15.26
N ILE A 39 -12.12 -21.92 -16.50
CA ILE A 39 -12.29 -23.34 -16.79
C ILE A 39 -10.93 -23.98 -17.15
N SER A 40 -10.32 -23.48 -18.22
CA SER A 40 -9.00 -23.96 -18.66
C SER A 40 -8.45 -23.12 -19.81
N GLY A 41 -7.14 -22.90 -19.87
CA GLY A 41 -6.48 -22.22 -20.98
C GLY A 41 -7.01 -20.81 -21.21
N LEU A 42 -7.74 -20.58 -22.31
CA LEU A 42 -8.39 -19.30 -22.64
C LEU A 42 -9.91 -19.36 -22.51
N THR A 43 -10.46 -20.41 -21.87
CA THR A 43 -11.90 -20.66 -21.74
C THR A 43 -12.40 -20.29 -20.35
N TYR A 44 -13.47 -19.50 -20.33
CA TYR A 44 -14.16 -19.02 -19.13
C TYR A 44 -15.66 -19.28 -19.25
N GLU A 45 -16.30 -19.56 -18.11
CA GLU A 45 -17.76 -19.62 -18.02
C GLU A 45 -18.27 -18.32 -17.39
N PHE A 46 -19.14 -17.63 -18.13
CA PHE A 46 -19.71 -16.35 -17.71
C PHE A 46 -21.12 -16.54 -17.20
N THR A 47 -21.40 -15.87 -16.08
CA THR A 47 -22.75 -15.75 -15.51
C THR A 47 -23.18 -14.29 -15.55
N ILE A 48 -24.17 -13.99 -16.34
CA ILE A 48 -24.80 -12.67 -16.42
C ILE A 48 -26.06 -12.72 -15.55
N THR A 49 -26.08 -11.93 -14.50
CA THR A 49 -27.24 -11.81 -13.60
C THR A 49 -27.91 -10.47 -13.81
N THR A 50 -29.20 -10.46 -14.12
CA THR A 50 -29.99 -9.24 -14.21
C THR A 50 -31.19 -9.30 -13.26
N TYR A 51 -31.59 -8.14 -12.78
CA TYR A 51 -32.72 -7.98 -11.88
C TYR A 51 -33.76 -7.10 -12.54
N THR A 52 -34.99 -7.62 -12.68
CA THR A 52 -36.05 -6.97 -13.42
C THR A 52 -37.30 -6.78 -12.56
N TYR A 53 -38.12 -5.80 -12.90
CA TYR A 53 -39.40 -5.57 -12.22
C TYR A 53 -40.39 -6.68 -12.60
N THR A 54 -40.80 -7.53 -11.65
CA THR A 54 -41.65 -8.72 -11.90
C THR A 54 -42.98 -8.42 -12.59
N PRO A 55 -43.73 -7.35 -12.26
CA PRO A 55 -44.96 -7.02 -12.94
C PRO A 55 -44.82 -6.51 -14.39
N SER A 56 -43.59 -6.25 -14.85
CA SER A 56 -43.38 -5.79 -16.23
C SER A 56 -43.75 -6.87 -17.25
N LEU A 57 -44.40 -6.47 -18.35
CA LEU A 57 -44.72 -7.34 -19.47
C LEU A 57 -43.53 -7.59 -20.40
N ALA A 58 -42.50 -6.79 -20.31
CA ALA A 58 -41.29 -7.00 -21.08
C ALA A 58 -40.42 -8.09 -20.39
N ASP A 59 -40.02 -9.04 -21.15
CA ASP A 59 -39.14 -10.16 -20.69
C ASP A 59 -37.95 -10.29 -21.66
N ARG A 60 -36.83 -10.79 -21.15
CA ARG A 60 -35.63 -11.08 -21.94
C ARG A 60 -35.33 -12.57 -21.83
N PRO A 61 -35.97 -13.43 -22.64
CA PRO A 61 -35.67 -14.87 -22.62
C PRO A 61 -34.24 -15.19 -23.10
N GLU A 62 -33.62 -14.23 -23.81
CA GLU A 62 -32.23 -14.28 -24.29
C GLU A 62 -31.65 -12.87 -24.26
N ILE A 63 -30.32 -12.77 -24.17
CA ILE A 63 -29.58 -11.50 -24.17
C ILE A 63 -28.37 -11.61 -25.10
N ASP A 64 -27.92 -10.49 -25.66
CA ASP A 64 -26.71 -10.41 -26.47
C ASP A 64 -25.55 -9.93 -25.62
N ILE A 65 -24.43 -10.65 -25.65
CA ILE A 65 -23.19 -10.34 -24.92
C ILE A 65 -22.08 -9.98 -25.91
N THR A 66 -21.40 -8.88 -25.64
CA THR A 66 -20.20 -8.46 -26.38
C THR A 66 -18.96 -8.91 -25.59
N TRP A 67 -18.06 -9.68 -26.24
CA TRP A 67 -16.93 -10.31 -25.57
C TRP A 67 -15.68 -9.43 -25.48
N GLY A 68 -15.66 -8.29 -26.16
CA GLY A 68 -14.49 -7.39 -26.21
C GLY A 68 -13.35 -7.87 -27.12
N ASP A 69 -13.51 -9.02 -27.77
CA ASP A 69 -12.60 -9.58 -28.79
C ASP A 69 -13.10 -9.36 -30.23
N GLY A 70 -14.14 -8.57 -30.39
CA GLY A 70 -14.82 -8.29 -31.64
C GLY A 70 -15.95 -9.27 -31.98
N THR A 71 -16.28 -10.21 -31.10
CA THR A 71 -17.36 -11.17 -31.26
C THR A 71 -18.51 -10.89 -30.31
N THR A 72 -19.71 -11.36 -30.65
CA THR A 72 -20.93 -11.30 -29.84
C THR A 72 -21.61 -12.65 -29.78
N SER A 73 -22.40 -12.91 -28.75
CA SER A 73 -23.20 -14.13 -28.63
C SER A 73 -24.56 -13.86 -28.01
N THR A 74 -25.60 -14.49 -28.55
CA THR A 74 -26.94 -14.50 -27.94
C THR A 74 -27.03 -15.64 -26.94
N VAL A 75 -27.33 -15.32 -25.65
CA VAL A 75 -27.33 -16.27 -24.54
C VAL A 75 -28.75 -16.45 -24.00
N PRO A 76 -29.31 -17.66 -24.00
CA PRO A 76 -30.63 -17.90 -23.45
C PRO A 76 -30.63 -17.87 -21.93
N ARG A 77 -31.73 -17.43 -21.33
CA ARG A 77 -31.91 -17.41 -19.89
C ARG A 77 -31.95 -18.85 -19.33
N LEU A 78 -31.06 -19.15 -18.40
CA LEU A 78 -30.99 -20.43 -17.72
C LEU A 78 -32.06 -20.55 -16.62
N GLN A 79 -32.21 -19.50 -15.81
CA GLN A 79 -33.12 -19.50 -14.64
C GLN A 79 -33.78 -18.13 -14.47
N LYS A 80 -35.00 -18.16 -13.89
CA LYS A 80 -35.73 -16.98 -13.43
C LYS A 80 -36.33 -17.27 -12.04
N HIS A 81 -35.98 -16.45 -11.06
CA HIS A 81 -36.47 -16.57 -9.68
C HIS A 81 -37.09 -15.25 -9.24
N ASN A 82 -38.27 -15.32 -8.64
CA ASN A 82 -38.89 -14.15 -8.04
C ASN A 82 -38.32 -13.95 -6.64
N LEU A 83 -37.93 -12.73 -6.35
CA LEU A 83 -37.42 -12.25 -5.08
C LEU A 83 -38.42 -11.31 -4.41
N PRO A 84 -38.24 -10.89 -3.16
CA PRO A 84 -39.00 -9.83 -2.54
C PRO A 84 -39.00 -8.53 -3.35
N ASN A 85 -39.87 -7.58 -3.00
CA ASN A 85 -39.95 -6.23 -3.59
C ASN A 85 -40.26 -6.22 -5.11
N ASP A 86 -41.07 -7.20 -5.58
CA ASP A 86 -41.46 -7.33 -7.00
C ASP A 86 -40.23 -7.41 -7.96
N ILE A 87 -39.18 -8.08 -7.56
CA ILE A 87 -37.96 -8.25 -8.34
C ILE A 87 -37.86 -9.69 -8.82
N SER A 88 -37.50 -9.88 -10.10
CA SER A 88 -37.11 -11.17 -10.67
C SER A 88 -35.63 -11.20 -10.96
N LYS A 89 -34.90 -12.17 -10.40
CA LYS A 89 -33.53 -12.49 -10.76
C LYS A 89 -33.51 -13.39 -11.98
N ASN A 90 -32.84 -12.94 -13.04
CA ASN A 90 -32.61 -13.71 -14.26
C ASN A 90 -31.15 -14.07 -14.36
N VAL A 91 -30.86 -15.33 -14.68
CA VAL A 91 -29.49 -15.85 -14.78
C VAL A 91 -29.27 -16.42 -16.18
N TYR A 92 -28.23 -15.97 -16.84
CA TYR A 92 -27.77 -16.43 -18.13
C TYR A 92 -26.36 -16.98 -17.98
N VAL A 93 -26.09 -18.18 -18.48
CA VAL A 93 -24.79 -18.82 -18.35
C VAL A 93 -24.32 -19.28 -19.72
N THR A 94 -23.07 -19.00 -20.04
CA THR A 94 -22.44 -19.43 -21.27
C THR A 94 -20.93 -19.51 -21.13
N GLN A 95 -20.30 -20.31 -21.98
CA GLN A 95 -18.84 -20.37 -22.05
C GLN A 95 -18.33 -19.61 -23.26
N HIS A 96 -17.20 -18.93 -23.08
CA HIS A 96 -16.49 -18.26 -24.16
C HIS A 96 -15.00 -18.60 -24.10
N THR A 97 -14.40 -18.83 -25.29
CA THR A 97 -12.96 -19.08 -25.45
C THR A 97 -12.33 -17.94 -26.22
N PHE A 98 -11.48 -17.16 -25.56
CA PHE A 98 -10.76 -16.07 -26.21
C PHE A 98 -9.67 -16.60 -27.14
N SER A 99 -9.36 -15.84 -28.19
CA SER A 99 -8.40 -16.25 -29.20
C SER A 99 -6.93 -16.09 -28.77
N ALA A 100 -6.66 -15.22 -27.77
CA ALA A 100 -5.32 -14.91 -27.28
C ALA A 100 -5.37 -14.39 -25.83
N ALA A 101 -4.20 -14.28 -25.20
CA ALA A 101 -4.03 -13.53 -23.97
C ALA A 101 -4.24 -12.02 -24.24
N GLY A 102 -4.79 -11.29 -23.26
CA GLY A 102 -5.10 -9.86 -23.38
C GLY A 102 -6.07 -9.38 -22.31
N THR A 103 -6.51 -8.14 -22.45
CA THR A 103 -7.56 -7.54 -21.62
C THR A 103 -8.82 -7.41 -22.44
N PHE A 104 -9.91 -7.98 -21.95
CA PHE A 104 -11.19 -8.03 -22.66
C PHE A 104 -12.28 -7.37 -21.83
N HIS A 105 -13.08 -6.53 -22.50
CA HIS A 105 -14.23 -5.84 -21.93
C HIS A 105 -15.49 -6.60 -22.29
N VAL A 106 -15.95 -7.44 -21.39
CA VAL A 106 -17.17 -8.22 -21.57
C VAL A 106 -18.35 -7.41 -21.08
N SER A 107 -19.29 -7.12 -21.94
CA SER A 107 -20.40 -6.21 -21.64
C SER A 107 -21.76 -6.73 -22.07
N PHE A 108 -22.78 -6.25 -21.37
CA PHE A 108 -24.20 -6.39 -21.71
C PHE A 108 -24.87 -5.03 -21.69
N GLU A 109 -25.63 -4.75 -22.75
CA GLU A 109 -26.46 -3.54 -22.88
C GLU A 109 -27.93 -3.91 -23.11
N ASP A 110 -28.84 -3.31 -22.32
CA ASP A 110 -30.28 -3.35 -22.58
C ASP A 110 -30.74 -1.93 -22.99
N PRO A 111 -31.56 -1.79 -24.06
CA PRO A 111 -31.86 -0.47 -24.66
C PRO A 111 -32.37 0.60 -23.71
N ASN A 112 -33.02 0.22 -22.63
CA ASN A 112 -33.67 1.19 -21.74
C ASN A 112 -33.57 0.84 -20.26
N ARG A 113 -33.43 1.87 -19.41
CA ARG A 113 -33.63 1.81 -17.96
C ARG A 113 -35.10 2.01 -17.60
N ASN A 114 -35.46 1.79 -16.32
CA ASN A 114 -36.77 2.17 -15.79
C ASN A 114 -37.02 3.67 -15.91
N ALA A 115 -38.28 4.04 -16.13
CA ALA A 115 -38.67 5.42 -16.11
C ALA A 115 -38.68 6.00 -14.68
N GLY A 116 -38.39 7.30 -14.55
CA GLY A 116 -38.54 8.03 -13.30
C GLY A 116 -37.38 7.90 -12.31
N ILE A 117 -36.21 7.48 -12.78
CA ILE A 117 -34.99 7.48 -11.95
C ILE A 117 -34.54 8.93 -11.74
N LEU A 118 -34.53 9.38 -10.50
CA LEU A 118 -34.36 10.80 -10.14
C LEU A 118 -32.98 11.37 -10.46
N ASN A 119 -31.95 10.54 -10.40
CA ASN A 119 -30.56 10.96 -10.66
C ASN A 119 -30.04 10.61 -12.06
N ILE A 120 -30.95 10.19 -12.97
CA ILE A 120 -30.65 9.98 -14.39
C ILE A 120 -31.68 10.73 -15.22
N PRO A 121 -31.35 11.85 -15.87
CA PRO A 121 -32.26 12.58 -16.74
C PRO A 121 -32.76 11.69 -17.90
N SER A 122 -34.06 11.72 -18.21
CA SER A 122 -34.69 10.94 -19.28
C SER A 122 -34.36 9.45 -19.21
N SER A 123 -34.34 8.86 -18.02
CA SER A 123 -33.80 7.50 -17.75
C SER A 123 -34.33 6.41 -18.71
N VAL A 124 -35.55 6.54 -19.20
CA VAL A 124 -36.17 5.61 -20.16
C VAL A 124 -35.48 5.60 -21.53
N GLU A 125 -34.78 6.68 -21.87
CA GLU A 125 -34.04 6.82 -23.14
C GLU A 125 -32.55 6.40 -22.99
N ILE A 126 -32.14 6.07 -21.79
CA ILE A 126 -30.76 5.71 -21.46
C ILE A 126 -30.64 4.19 -21.34
N PRO A 127 -29.76 3.55 -22.11
CA PRO A 127 -29.48 2.12 -21.99
C PRO A 127 -28.97 1.75 -20.60
N PHE A 128 -29.31 0.52 -20.18
CA PHE A 128 -28.70 -0.13 -19.02
C PHE A 128 -27.42 -0.84 -19.50
N PHE A 129 -26.31 -0.53 -18.92
CA PHE A 129 -25.00 -1.07 -19.31
C PHE A 129 -24.23 -1.61 -18.11
N ILE A 130 -23.71 -2.82 -18.21
CA ILE A 130 -22.81 -3.45 -17.24
C ILE A 130 -21.61 -4.07 -17.95
N GLU A 131 -20.49 -4.10 -17.27
CA GLU A 131 -19.23 -4.57 -17.81
C GLU A 131 -18.43 -5.35 -16.76
N THR A 132 -17.69 -6.36 -17.21
CA THR A 132 -16.60 -6.97 -16.47
C THR A 132 -15.33 -6.98 -17.32
N ILE A 133 -14.17 -6.74 -16.70
CA ILE A 133 -12.89 -6.79 -17.38
C ILE A 133 -12.21 -8.11 -17.03
N VAL A 134 -11.87 -8.87 -18.05
CA VAL A 134 -11.13 -10.14 -17.95
C VAL A 134 -9.71 -9.91 -18.41
N VAL A 135 -8.74 -10.13 -17.53
CA VAL A 135 -7.32 -10.06 -17.87
C VAL A 135 -6.78 -11.49 -18.02
N ILE A 136 -6.47 -11.88 -19.23
CA ILE A 136 -5.86 -13.18 -19.52
C ILE A 136 -4.36 -12.99 -19.66
N ASN A 137 -3.62 -13.41 -18.64
CA ASN A 137 -2.16 -13.28 -18.62
C ASN A 137 -1.54 -14.60 -18.13
N PRO A 138 -0.76 -15.31 -19.00
CA PRO A 138 -0.16 -16.60 -18.64
C PRO A 138 0.77 -16.56 -17.42
N PHE A 139 1.30 -15.38 -17.06
CA PHE A 139 2.23 -15.25 -15.92
C PHE A 139 1.52 -15.13 -14.56
N ILE A 140 0.24 -14.80 -14.54
CA ILE A 140 -0.56 -14.69 -13.30
C ILE A 140 -1.49 -15.89 -13.08
N GLY A 141 -1.56 -16.82 -14.04
CA GLY A 141 -2.42 -17.98 -13.97
C GLY A 141 -3.88 -17.71 -14.33
N GLY A 142 -4.74 -18.71 -14.16
CA GLY A 142 -6.18 -18.57 -14.30
C GLY A 142 -6.77 -17.70 -13.19
N ASN A 143 -7.85 -17.00 -13.48
CA ASN A 143 -8.56 -16.13 -12.55
C ASN A 143 -10.06 -16.26 -12.72
N SER A 144 -10.80 -16.38 -11.61
CA SER A 144 -12.26 -16.32 -11.55
C SER A 144 -12.66 -14.99 -10.91
N SER A 145 -13.65 -14.30 -11.45
CA SER A 145 -14.07 -13.01 -10.90
C SER A 145 -14.68 -13.13 -9.51
N PRO A 146 -14.72 -12.02 -8.74
CA PRO A 146 -15.49 -11.97 -7.50
C PRO A 146 -16.94 -12.42 -7.69
N GLN A 147 -17.49 -13.11 -6.69
CA GLN A 147 -18.88 -13.57 -6.63
C GLN A 147 -19.66 -12.70 -5.66
N LEU A 148 -20.85 -12.24 -6.07
CA LEU A 148 -21.67 -11.34 -5.28
C LEU A 148 -22.83 -12.11 -4.63
N LEU A 149 -22.81 -12.23 -3.30
CA LEU A 149 -23.77 -13.07 -2.57
C LEU A 149 -25.06 -12.33 -2.20
N ASN A 150 -25.03 -10.99 -2.09
CA ASN A 150 -26.19 -10.19 -1.70
C ASN A 150 -26.85 -9.56 -2.94
N PRO A 151 -28.12 -9.90 -3.24
CA PRO A 151 -28.86 -9.28 -4.34
C PRO A 151 -29.15 -7.81 -4.01
N PRO A 152 -29.20 -6.91 -5.03
CA PRO A 152 -29.49 -5.49 -4.88
C PRO A 152 -31.01 -5.24 -4.83
N ILE A 153 -31.69 -5.71 -3.78
CA ILE A 153 -33.16 -5.69 -3.67
C ILE A 153 -33.68 -4.89 -2.47
N ASP A 154 -32.78 -4.31 -1.68
CA ASP A 154 -33.15 -3.63 -0.44
C ASP A 154 -33.69 -2.24 -0.71
N ASN A 155 -34.73 -1.83 0.03
CA ASN A 155 -35.33 -0.52 -0.03
C ASN A 155 -34.81 0.36 1.11
N GLY A 156 -34.96 1.68 0.99
CA GLY A 156 -34.60 2.65 2.02
C GLY A 156 -35.73 3.61 2.37
N CYS A 157 -35.52 4.37 3.42
CA CYS A 157 -36.43 5.40 3.90
C CYS A 157 -35.78 6.79 3.82
N THR A 158 -36.62 7.82 3.61
CA THR A 158 -36.18 9.20 3.72
C THR A 158 -35.76 9.52 5.17
N ASN A 159 -34.64 10.28 5.30
CA ASN A 159 -34.05 10.68 6.58
C ASN A 159 -33.59 9.53 7.49
N VAL A 160 -33.39 8.35 6.94
CA VAL A 160 -32.87 7.16 7.61
C VAL A 160 -31.66 6.65 6.82
N ILE A 161 -30.64 6.14 7.51
CA ILE A 161 -29.46 5.59 6.84
C ILE A 161 -29.86 4.35 6.03
N TYR A 162 -29.47 4.33 4.77
CA TYR A 162 -29.57 3.17 3.89
C TYR A 162 -28.24 2.44 3.87
N TYR A 163 -28.31 1.13 4.06
CA TYR A 163 -27.16 0.24 3.99
C TYR A 163 -27.28 -0.76 2.85
N HIS A 164 -26.16 -1.02 2.19
CA HIS A 164 -26.02 -2.15 1.27
C HIS A 164 -24.57 -2.64 1.28
N ASN A 165 -24.39 -3.94 1.06
CA ASN A 165 -23.09 -4.54 0.82
C ASN A 165 -23.29 -5.64 -0.23
N PRO A 166 -22.53 -5.66 -1.34
CA PRO A 166 -22.66 -6.70 -2.37
C PRO A 166 -22.34 -8.11 -1.87
N GLY A 167 -21.67 -8.23 -0.72
CA GLY A 167 -21.24 -9.52 -0.18
C GLY A 167 -20.26 -10.22 -1.12
N ALA A 168 -19.34 -9.44 -1.71
CA ALA A 168 -18.38 -10.00 -2.65
C ALA A 168 -17.32 -10.82 -1.92
N TYR A 169 -16.99 -11.97 -2.47
CA TYR A 169 -15.82 -12.76 -2.11
C TYR A 169 -15.13 -13.25 -3.38
N ASP A 170 -13.85 -13.46 -3.29
CA ASP A 170 -13.04 -13.96 -4.39
C ASP A 170 -12.77 -15.46 -4.22
N PRO A 171 -13.11 -16.32 -5.22
CA PRO A 171 -12.90 -17.77 -5.13
C PRO A 171 -11.42 -18.18 -5.13
N ASP A 172 -10.55 -17.36 -5.72
CA ASP A 172 -9.11 -17.61 -5.84
C ASP A 172 -8.32 -17.03 -4.66
N GLY A 173 -9.01 -16.26 -3.77
CA GLY A 173 -8.43 -15.64 -2.56
C GLY A 173 -7.77 -14.28 -2.81
N ASP A 174 -8.04 -13.65 -3.93
CA ASP A 174 -7.51 -12.34 -4.28
C ASP A 174 -8.15 -11.20 -3.47
N SER A 175 -7.44 -10.11 -3.30
CA SER A 175 -7.95 -8.98 -2.53
C SER A 175 -8.88 -8.11 -3.37
N LEU A 176 -9.96 -7.62 -2.74
CA LEU A 176 -10.98 -6.80 -3.39
C LEU A 176 -10.91 -5.35 -2.95
N SER A 177 -11.23 -4.43 -3.86
CA SER A 177 -11.46 -3.03 -3.53
C SER A 177 -12.70 -2.48 -4.22
N TYR A 178 -13.35 -1.51 -3.57
CA TYR A 178 -14.66 -1.00 -3.97
C TYR A 178 -14.62 0.50 -4.20
N SER A 179 -15.39 0.97 -5.19
CA SER A 179 -15.62 2.40 -5.39
C SER A 179 -16.97 2.66 -6.03
N LEU A 180 -17.60 3.78 -5.69
CA LEU A 180 -18.75 4.30 -6.43
C LEU A 180 -18.27 4.94 -7.73
N ILE A 181 -18.94 4.61 -8.83
CA ILE A 181 -18.72 5.23 -10.13
C ILE A 181 -20.04 5.75 -10.69
N ALA A 182 -19.97 6.60 -11.72
CA ALA A 182 -21.15 6.97 -12.48
C ALA A 182 -21.74 5.74 -13.20
N CYS A 183 -23.07 5.63 -13.22
CA CYS A 183 -23.75 4.67 -14.07
C CYS A 183 -23.38 4.95 -15.54
N ARG A 184 -23.33 3.88 -16.34
CA ARG A 184 -22.95 3.97 -17.75
C ARG A 184 -24.17 3.81 -18.65
N GLY A 185 -24.13 4.47 -19.79
CA GLY A 185 -25.16 4.43 -20.82
C GLY A 185 -24.68 3.76 -22.12
N THR A 186 -25.08 4.29 -23.26
CA THR A 186 -24.78 3.74 -24.59
C THR A 186 -23.30 3.43 -24.75
N ASP A 187 -23.02 2.20 -25.18
CA ASP A 187 -21.65 1.70 -25.41
C ASP A 187 -20.71 1.89 -24.21
N GLY A 188 -21.26 1.91 -22.98
CA GLY A 188 -20.49 2.14 -21.75
C GLY A 188 -20.04 3.59 -21.52
N GLY A 189 -20.58 4.53 -22.30
CA GLY A 189 -20.29 5.95 -22.18
C GLY A 189 -20.92 6.60 -20.95
N GLU A 190 -20.50 7.84 -20.66
CA GLU A 190 -21.07 8.65 -19.57
C GLU A 190 -22.51 9.05 -19.86
N ILE A 191 -23.33 9.11 -18.82
CA ILE A 191 -24.72 9.57 -18.90
C ILE A 191 -24.74 11.09 -18.64
N PRO A 192 -25.10 11.92 -19.62
CA PRO A 192 -25.16 13.37 -19.45
C PRO A 192 -26.11 13.76 -18.31
N GLY A 193 -25.60 14.54 -17.35
CA GLY A 193 -26.37 15.00 -16.20
C GLY A 193 -26.60 13.97 -15.10
N TYR A 194 -25.93 12.82 -15.13
CA TYR A 194 -25.89 11.90 -14.00
C TYR A 194 -25.22 12.55 -12.79
N ALA A 195 -25.78 12.33 -11.62
CA ALA A 195 -25.16 12.68 -10.35
C ALA A 195 -25.43 11.57 -9.33
N LEU A 196 -24.56 11.44 -8.33
CA LEU A 196 -24.86 10.59 -7.18
C LEU A 196 -26.13 11.11 -6.47
N PRO A 197 -26.93 10.21 -5.86
CA PRO A 197 -28.12 10.61 -5.14
C PRO A 197 -27.83 11.61 -4.03
N TYR A 198 -28.75 12.59 -3.85
CA TYR A 198 -28.61 13.57 -2.76
C TYR A 198 -28.76 12.90 -1.39
N ALA A 199 -27.86 13.22 -0.49
CA ALA A 199 -27.84 12.82 0.91
C ALA A 199 -27.86 14.05 1.82
N SER A 200 -28.37 13.92 3.06
CA SER A 200 -28.25 14.98 4.06
C SER A 200 -26.79 15.18 4.49
N ASN A 201 -26.04 14.08 4.60
CA ASN A 201 -24.61 14.10 4.97
C ASN A 201 -23.75 13.61 3.79
N TYR A 202 -23.79 12.29 3.49
CA TYR A 202 -22.96 11.71 2.42
C TYR A 202 -23.55 10.42 1.85
N ILE A 203 -23.07 10.04 0.67
CA ILE A 203 -23.17 8.69 0.13
C ILE A 203 -21.75 8.21 -0.19
N THR A 204 -21.37 7.07 0.37
CA THR A 204 -20.01 6.51 0.22
C THR A 204 -20.01 5.00 0.25
N ILE A 205 -18.95 4.41 -0.28
CA ILE A 205 -18.66 2.99 -0.12
C ILE A 205 -17.26 2.84 0.52
N ASP A 206 -17.16 1.98 1.51
CA ASP A 206 -15.86 1.65 2.07
C ASP A 206 -15.04 0.87 1.05
N SER A 207 -13.83 1.34 0.75
CA SER A 207 -12.99 0.82 -0.32
C SER A 207 -12.44 -0.58 -0.08
N ILE A 208 -12.45 -1.06 1.17
CA ILE A 208 -11.95 -2.38 1.57
C ILE A 208 -13.11 -3.33 1.83
N THR A 209 -14.16 -2.85 2.47
CA THR A 209 -15.24 -3.69 2.98
C THR A 209 -16.43 -3.79 2.04
N GLY A 210 -16.59 -2.84 1.12
CA GLY A 210 -17.76 -2.76 0.24
C GLY A 210 -19.03 -2.33 0.95
N ASP A 211 -18.97 -1.81 2.17
CA ASP A 211 -20.11 -1.27 2.90
C ASP A 211 -20.55 0.06 2.27
N LEU A 212 -21.65 0.03 1.56
CA LEU A 212 -22.31 1.22 1.02
C LEU A 212 -23.17 1.84 2.11
N ILE A 213 -22.93 3.11 2.40
CA ILE A 213 -23.69 3.92 3.33
C ILE A 213 -24.22 5.15 2.58
N TRP A 214 -25.54 5.27 2.52
CA TRP A 214 -26.20 6.49 2.08
C TRP A 214 -26.88 7.12 3.30
N ASP A 215 -26.18 8.10 3.88
CA ASP A 215 -26.62 8.74 5.12
C ASP A 215 -27.72 9.76 4.83
N SER A 216 -28.92 9.32 5.16
CA SER A 216 -30.17 10.06 5.15
C SER A 216 -30.58 10.58 3.78
N PRO A 217 -31.10 9.69 2.89
CA PRO A 217 -31.76 10.10 1.65
C PRO A 217 -32.80 11.18 1.90
N THR A 218 -32.76 12.26 1.14
CA THR A 218 -33.62 13.45 1.40
C THR A 218 -34.97 13.40 0.73
N MET A 219 -35.10 12.62 -0.34
CA MET A 219 -36.30 12.62 -1.17
C MET A 219 -36.66 11.20 -1.58
N ALA A 220 -37.96 10.88 -1.48
CA ALA A 220 -38.51 9.59 -1.92
C ALA A 220 -38.45 9.48 -3.46
N GLY A 221 -38.18 8.28 -3.96
CA GLY A 221 -38.08 7.97 -5.39
C GLY A 221 -37.13 6.85 -5.70
N GLU A 222 -36.90 6.68 -7.00
CA GLU A 222 -35.97 5.65 -7.53
C GLU A 222 -34.65 6.29 -7.92
N TYR A 223 -33.54 5.64 -7.55
CA TYR A 223 -32.19 6.12 -7.80
C TYR A 223 -31.31 5.01 -8.33
N ASN A 224 -30.37 5.31 -9.22
CA ASN A 224 -29.36 4.37 -9.66
C ASN A 224 -27.96 4.78 -9.19
N ILE A 225 -27.20 3.76 -8.79
CA ILE A 225 -25.76 3.85 -8.50
C ILE A 225 -25.04 2.70 -9.18
N ALA A 226 -23.72 2.86 -9.35
CA ALA A 226 -22.87 1.79 -9.82
C ALA A 226 -21.70 1.58 -8.86
N ILE A 227 -21.46 0.31 -8.50
CA ILE A 227 -20.36 -0.13 -7.66
C ILE A 227 -19.34 -0.81 -8.58
N LEU A 228 -18.12 -0.28 -8.62
CA LEU A 228 -16.98 -0.91 -9.27
C LEU A 228 -16.21 -1.72 -8.24
N ILE A 229 -16.06 -3.01 -8.49
CA ILE A 229 -15.31 -3.96 -7.68
C ILE A 229 -14.05 -4.33 -8.47
N ARG A 230 -12.88 -4.11 -7.89
CA ARG A 230 -11.58 -4.44 -8.48
C ARG A 230 -10.93 -5.56 -7.71
N GLU A 231 -10.26 -6.42 -8.42
CA GLU A 231 -9.59 -7.60 -7.92
C GLU A 231 -8.07 -7.48 -8.09
N TRP A 232 -7.32 -7.81 -7.04
CA TRP A 232 -5.89 -7.56 -6.96
C TRP A 232 -5.13 -8.79 -6.49
N ARG A 233 -4.17 -9.25 -7.29
CA ARG A 233 -3.24 -10.33 -6.97
C ARG A 233 -1.83 -9.77 -6.84
N ASN A 234 -1.24 -9.87 -5.65
CA ASN A 234 0.10 -9.33 -5.36
C ASN A 234 0.26 -7.84 -5.74
N GLY A 235 -0.77 -7.03 -5.51
CA GLY A 235 -0.78 -5.61 -5.83
C GLY A 235 -1.01 -5.26 -7.31
N LEU A 236 -1.21 -6.25 -8.18
CA LEU A 236 -1.56 -6.06 -9.59
C LEU A 236 -3.07 -6.16 -9.78
N LEU A 237 -3.67 -5.23 -10.52
CA LEU A 237 -5.07 -5.27 -10.92
C LEU A 237 -5.24 -6.38 -11.99
N ILE A 238 -6.06 -7.40 -11.67
CA ILE A 238 -6.25 -8.55 -12.54
C ILE A 238 -7.66 -8.71 -13.08
N SER A 239 -8.62 -8.03 -12.49
CA SER A 239 -10.02 -8.03 -12.92
C SER A 239 -10.76 -6.83 -12.38
N SER A 240 -11.89 -6.49 -12.98
CA SER A 240 -12.88 -5.61 -12.37
C SER A 240 -14.26 -5.91 -12.90
N MET A 241 -15.29 -5.70 -12.08
CA MET A 241 -16.68 -5.85 -12.45
C MET A 241 -17.52 -4.67 -11.96
N VAL A 242 -18.58 -4.37 -12.68
CA VAL A 242 -19.53 -3.32 -12.32
C VAL A 242 -20.86 -3.95 -11.92
N ARG A 243 -21.36 -3.59 -10.74
CA ARG A 243 -22.76 -3.77 -10.35
C ARG A 243 -23.48 -2.43 -10.51
N ASP A 244 -24.37 -2.32 -11.50
CA ASP A 244 -25.32 -1.21 -11.60
C ASP A 244 -26.61 -1.62 -10.88
N MET A 245 -27.12 -0.76 -9.98
CA MET A 245 -28.30 -1.09 -9.18
C MET A 245 -29.21 0.11 -8.93
N GLN A 246 -30.51 -0.19 -8.88
CA GLN A 246 -31.56 0.77 -8.55
C GLN A 246 -31.98 0.60 -7.08
N ILE A 247 -32.12 1.71 -6.39
CA ILE A 247 -32.52 1.79 -4.98
C ILE A 247 -33.86 2.55 -4.92
N SER A 248 -34.85 1.96 -4.22
CA SER A 248 -36.15 2.60 -3.96
C SER A 248 -36.14 3.22 -2.56
N ILE A 249 -36.41 4.52 -2.48
CA ILE A 249 -36.52 5.28 -1.24
C ILE A 249 -37.98 5.71 -1.06
N ALA A 250 -38.57 5.35 0.09
CA ALA A 250 -39.95 5.70 0.43
C ALA A 250 -40.03 6.49 1.76
N PRO A 251 -41.10 7.26 2.01
CA PRO A 251 -41.29 7.83 3.34
C PRO A 251 -41.65 6.72 4.33
N CYS A 252 -41.01 6.69 5.50
CA CYS A 252 -41.36 5.77 6.58
C CYS A 252 -40.89 6.29 7.95
N ASP A 253 -41.42 5.68 9.02
CA ASP A 253 -41.05 5.94 10.41
C ASP A 253 -40.34 4.71 11.03
N ASN A 254 -39.50 4.02 10.26
CA ASN A 254 -38.79 2.83 10.65
C ASN A 254 -37.28 3.13 10.88
N GLN A 255 -36.60 2.28 11.67
CA GLN A 255 -35.16 2.31 11.86
C GLN A 255 -34.58 0.94 11.52
N PRO A 256 -33.34 0.87 10.93
CA PRO A 256 -32.75 -0.43 10.61
C PRO A 256 -32.40 -1.20 11.88
N PRO A 257 -32.47 -2.54 11.84
CA PRO A 257 -32.07 -3.40 12.95
C PRO A 257 -30.57 -3.27 13.27
N VAL A 258 -30.19 -3.68 14.48
CA VAL A 258 -28.79 -3.65 14.96
C VAL A 258 -28.29 -5.06 15.19
N ILE A 259 -27.12 -5.38 14.64
CA ILE A 259 -26.42 -6.66 14.80
C ILE A 259 -25.17 -6.42 15.64
N GLU A 260 -25.00 -7.20 16.71
CA GLU A 260 -23.79 -7.19 17.53
C GLU A 260 -23.05 -8.53 17.40
N VAL A 261 -21.85 -8.48 16.84
CA VAL A 261 -20.91 -9.60 16.72
C VAL A 261 -19.49 -9.04 16.63
N HIS A 262 -18.50 -9.82 17.04
CA HIS A 262 -17.09 -9.39 17.08
C HIS A 262 -16.21 -10.29 16.21
N ASP A 263 -15.11 -9.74 15.72
CA ASP A 263 -14.07 -10.49 15.06
C ASP A 263 -13.45 -11.52 16.00
N THR A 264 -13.00 -12.64 15.45
CA THR A 264 -12.51 -13.75 16.25
C THR A 264 -11.40 -14.53 15.55
N CYS A 265 -10.81 -15.43 16.30
CA CYS A 265 -9.78 -16.35 15.84
C CYS A 265 -10.07 -17.76 16.33
N VAL A 266 -9.65 -18.74 15.55
CA VAL A 266 -9.80 -20.14 15.91
C VAL A 266 -8.61 -20.95 15.42
N VAL A 267 -8.17 -21.92 16.22
CA VAL A 267 -7.14 -22.87 15.80
C VAL A 267 -7.79 -23.92 14.91
N ALA A 268 -7.17 -24.21 13.77
CA ALA A 268 -7.64 -25.23 12.83
C ALA A 268 -7.85 -26.59 13.53
N GLY A 269 -8.94 -27.28 13.16
CA GLY A 269 -9.38 -28.52 13.82
C GLY A 269 -10.22 -28.31 15.08
N SER A 270 -10.44 -27.06 15.48
CA SER A 270 -11.27 -26.72 16.64
C SER A 270 -12.64 -26.18 16.24
N PRO A 271 -13.72 -26.45 17.01
CA PRO A 271 -15.02 -25.88 16.75
C PRO A 271 -15.08 -24.41 17.17
N LEU A 272 -15.56 -23.55 16.27
CA LEU A 272 -15.91 -22.16 16.55
C LEU A 272 -17.41 -22.05 16.84
N LYS A 273 -17.80 -21.34 17.89
CA LYS A 273 -19.17 -20.92 18.17
C LYS A 273 -19.18 -19.45 18.54
N MET A 274 -19.94 -18.67 17.81
CA MET A 274 -20.06 -17.22 18.01
C MET A 274 -21.51 -16.85 18.23
N ASP A 275 -21.75 -16.11 19.31
CA ASP A 275 -23.06 -15.56 19.62
C ASP A 275 -23.29 -14.27 18.82
N VAL A 276 -24.41 -14.19 18.14
CA VAL A 276 -24.84 -13.03 17.37
C VAL A 276 -26.09 -12.47 18.00
N LEU A 277 -26.05 -11.24 18.49
CA LEU A 277 -27.20 -10.56 19.10
C LEU A 277 -27.89 -9.65 18.09
N VAL A 278 -29.18 -9.79 17.94
CA VAL A 278 -30.02 -8.98 17.05
C VAL A 278 -31.01 -8.16 17.87
N LYS A 279 -31.11 -6.87 17.59
CA LYS A 279 -31.96 -5.88 18.23
C LYS A 279 -32.69 -5.04 17.19
N ASP A 280 -33.85 -4.53 17.53
CA ASP A 280 -34.59 -3.51 16.79
C ASP A 280 -35.41 -2.65 17.76
N LEU A 281 -35.57 -1.37 17.42
CA LEU A 281 -36.31 -0.40 18.23
C LEU A 281 -37.73 -0.19 17.75
N THR A 282 -37.99 -0.47 16.48
CA THR A 282 -39.28 -0.14 15.80
C THR A 282 -40.05 -1.37 15.36
N SER A 283 -39.38 -2.46 15.10
CA SER A 283 -39.99 -3.71 14.63
C SER A 283 -40.00 -4.80 15.70
N THR A 284 -40.99 -5.72 15.60
CA THR A 284 -41.15 -6.82 16.58
C THR A 284 -40.34 -8.06 16.20
N TYR A 285 -40.23 -8.32 14.90
CA TYR A 285 -39.53 -9.47 14.34
C TYR A 285 -38.44 -9.02 13.40
N VAL A 286 -37.29 -9.69 13.45
CA VAL A 286 -36.18 -9.49 12.54
C VAL A 286 -35.73 -10.83 11.98
N THR A 287 -35.49 -10.84 10.67
CA THR A 287 -34.87 -11.98 9.98
C THR A 287 -33.38 -11.75 9.88
N LEU A 288 -32.57 -12.69 10.41
CA LEU A 288 -31.12 -12.68 10.25
C LEU A 288 -30.68 -13.76 9.27
N GLU A 289 -29.89 -13.35 8.29
CA GLU A 289 -29.23 -14.19 7.30
C GLU A 289 -27.71 -14.02 7.41
N ALA A 290 -26.95 -15.02 6.96
CA ALA A 290 -25.50 -14.92 6.86
C ALA A 290 -25.04 -15.34 5.47
N SER A 291 -24.03 -14.65 4.96
CA SER A 291 -23.37 -14.96 3.70
C SER A 291 -21.86 -14.83 3.89
N GLY A 292 -21.07 -15.45 3.03
CA GLY A 292 -19.62 -15.34 3.07
C GLY A 292 -18.91 -16.66 2.84
N GLU A 293 -17.63 -16.59 2.62
CA GLU A 293 -16.77 -17.70 2.27
C GLU A 293 -16.87 -18.91 3.22
N PRO A 294 -16.90 -18.77 4.55
CA PRO A 294 -16.99 -19.92 5.46
C PRO A 294 -18.19 -20.84 5.23
N LEU A 295 -19.29 -20.31 4.69
CA LEU A 295 -20.49 -21.10 4.36
C LEU A 295 -20.38 -21.85 3.03
N LEU A 296 -19.35 -21.54 2.23
CA LEU A 296 -19.16 -22.04 0.86
C LEU A 296 -17.93 -22.95 0.72
N VAL A 297 -17.04 -22.98 1.71
CA VAL A 297 -15.84 -23.84 1.67
C VAL A 297 -16.22 -25.30 1.46
N PRO A 298 -15.50 -26.06 0.60
CA PRO A 298 -15.89 -27.43 0.26
C PRO A 298 -15.71 -28.42 1.42
N GLU A 299 -14.72 -28.20 2.27
CA GLU A 299 -14.47 -29.04 3.46
C GLU A 299 -15.08 -28.37 4.68
N SER A 300 -15.94 -29.09 5.40
CA SER A 300 -16.52 -28.66 6.68
C SER A 300 -17.05 -27.21 6.65
N PRO A 301 -18.01 -26.88 5.77
CA PRO A 301 -18.55 -25.52 5.71
C PRO A 301 -19.20 -25.11 7.03
N ALA A 302 -19.14 -23.83 7.35
CA ALA A 302 -19.83 -23.24 8.46
C ALA A 302 -21.36 -23.43 8.33
N GLN A 303 -22.05 -23.49 9.44
CA GLN A 303 -23.49 -23.68 9.49
C GLN A 303 -24.17 -22.47 10.09
N PHE A 304 -25.07 -21.89 9.32
CA PHE A 304 -26.01 -20.87 9.74
C PHE A 304 -27.29 -21.00 8.91
N MET A 305 -28.42 -21.06 9.57
CA MET A 305 -29.71 -21.08 8.89
C MET A 305 -30.39 -19.73 9.11
N PRO A 306 -30.99 -19.13 8.07
CA PRO A 306 -31.81 -17.94 8.25
C PRO A 306 -32.82 -18.13 9.36
N ILE A 307 -32.93 -17.18 10.25
CA ILE A 307 -33.83 -17.20 11.40
C ILE A 307 -34.65 -15.92 11.48
N THR A 308 -35.93 -16.05 11.74
CA THR A 308 -36.83 -14.94 12.06
C THR A 308 -37.34 -15.13 13.48
N ASP A 309 -37.07 -14.17 14.38
CA ASP A 309 -37.52 -14.25 15.74
C ASP A 309 -37.91 -12.86 16.28
N SER A 310 -38.53 -12.84 17.45
CA SER A 310 -38.87 -11.61 18.15
C SER A 310 -37.65 -11.01 18.84
N VAL A 311 -37.40 -9.73 18.57
CA VAL A 311 -36.22 -9.02 19.08
C VAL A 311 -36.41 -8.53 20.53
N PRO A 312 -35.33 -8.50 21.37
CA PRO A 312 -33.96 -8.95 21.04
C PRO A 312 -33.83 -10.49 21.15
N TYR A 313 -33.01 -11.09 20.28
CA TYR A 313 -32.69 -12.50 20.31
C TYR A 313 -31.23 -12.80 20.05
N HIS A 314 -30.78 -13.98 20.48
CA HIS A 314 -29.43 -14.50 20.27
C HIS A 314 -29.47 -15.71 19.37
N VAL A 315 -28.49 -15.80 18.45
CA VAL A 315 -28.33 -16.95 17.59
C VAL A 315 -26.84 -17.30 17.45
N ASN A 316 -26.55 -18.60 17.37
CA ASN A 316 -25.18 -19.08 17.24
C ASN A 316 -24.79 -19.29 15.78
N PHE A 317 -23.71 -18.68 15.36
CA PHE A 317 -22.93 -19.08 14.20
C PHE A 317 -21.95 -20.18 14.63
N SER A 318 -21.88 -21.28 13.88
CA SER A 318 -20.99 -22.39 14.21
C SER A 318 -20.18 -22.86 12.99
N TRP A 319 -18.91 -23.16 13.25
CA TRP A 319 -17.98 -23.65 12.22
C TRP A 319 -16.98 -24.62 12.83
N ASN A 320 -16.94 -25.85 12.31
CA ASN A 320 -15.89 -26.81 12.63
C ASN A 320 -14.76 -26.60 11.62
N THR A 321 -13.71 -25.95 12.05
CA THR A 321 -12.60 -25.62 11.16
C THR A 321 -11.73 -26.84 10.84
N ALA A 322 -11.08 -26.83 9.69
CA ALA A 322 -10.14 -27.86 9.22
C ALA A 322 -8.79 -27.22 8.85
N CYS A 323 -7.78 -28.06 8.65
CA CYS A 323 -6.44 -27.59 8.24
C CYS A 323 -6.43 -26.87 6.90
N SER A 324 -7.29 -27.26 5.96
CA SER A 324 -7.47 -26.58 4.67
C SER A 324 -7.95 -25.12 4.79
N HIS A 325 -8.46 -24.75 5.98
CA HIS A 325 -8.91 -23.39 6.23
C HIS A 325 -7.80 -22.46 6.76
N VAL A 326 -6.60 -22.97 7.01
CA VAL A 326 -5.47 -22.12 7.43
C VAL A 326 -5.07 -21.23 6.27
N LYS A 327 -5.18 -19.92 6.47
CA LYS A 327 -4.72 -18.91 5.51
C LYS A 327 -4.41 -17.57 6.18
N LYS A 328 -3.58 -16.76 5.51
CA LYS A 328 -3.12 -15.46 6.00
C LYS A 328 -4.25 -14.43 6.10
N THR A 329 -5.15 -14.43 5.13
CA THR A 329 -6.29 -13.53 5.09
C THR A 329 -7.44 -14.07 5.94
N PRO A 330 -8.14 -13.24 6.72
CA PRO A 330 -9.30 -13.68 7.48
C PRO A 330 -10.45 -14.09 6.56
N TYR A 331 -11.23 -15.04 7.00
CA TYR A 331 -12.56 -15.34 6.45
C TYR A 331 -13.54 -14.26 6.88
N THR A 332 -14.42 -13.86 5.97
CA THR A 332 -15.47 -12.88 6.29
C THR A 332 -16.85 -13.54 6.25
N VAL A 333 -17.61 -13.36 7.31
CA VAL A 333 -19.04 -13.63 7.36
C VAL A 333 -19.76 -12.28 7.42
N LEU A 334 -20.68 -12.07 6.49
CA LEU A 334 -21.54 -10.91 6.46
C LEU A 334 -22.92 -11.30 6.92
N PHE A 335 -23.35 -10.80 8.07
CA PHE A 335 -24.70 -10.92 8.58
C PHE A 335 -25.55 -9.80 8.01
N LYS A 336 -26.75 -10.15 7.54
CA LYS A 336 -27.79 -9.24 7.07
C LYS A 336 -29.01 -9.42 7.95
N ALA A 337 -29.41 -8.39 8.67
CA ALA A 337 -30.66 -8.34 9.40
C ALA A 337 -31.68 -7.54 8.59
N ARG A 338 -32.91 -8.07 8.49
CA ARG A 338 -34.04 -7.42 7.85
C ARG A 338 -35.21 -7.40 8.83
N ASP A 339 -35.75 -6.24 9.07
CA ASP A 339 -36.92 -6.07 9.94
C ASP A 339 -38.24 -6.40 9.21
N ASN A 340 -39.34 -6.33 9.95
CA ASN A 340 -40.70 -6.46 9.43
C ASN A 340 -41.48 -5.12 9.54
N GLY A 341 -40.80 -4.01 9.21
CA GLY A 341 -41.40 -2.68 9.28
C GLY A 341 -42.73 -2.56 8.53
N PRO A 342 -43.67 -1.76 9.03
CA PRO A 342 -45.07 -1.77 8.56
C PRO A 342 -45.28 -1.27 7.14
N HIS A 343 -44.31 -0.53 6.58
CA HIS A 343 -44.43 0.06 5.25
C HIS A 343 -43.21 -0.24 4.37
N VAL A 344 -42.03 -0.25 4.96
CA VAL A 344 -40.74 -0.52 4.30
C VAL A 344 -39.90 -1.36 5.24
N GLU A 345 -39.50 -2.53 4.78
CA GLU A 345 -38.50 -3.36 5.47
C GLU A 345 -37.13 -2.74 5.31
N LEU A 346 -36.43 -2.49 6.40
CA LEU A 346 -35.07 -1.96 6.41
C LEU A 346 -34.07 -3.06 6.73
N VAL A 347 -32.86 -2.86 6.25
CA VAL A 347 -31.76 -3.80 6.46
C VAL A 347 -30.57 -3.13 7.12
N SER A 348 -29.82 -3.93 7.85
CA SER A 348 -28.48 -3.59 8.29
C SER A 348 -27.52 -4.75 8.01
N PHE A 349 -26.23 -4.42 7.92
CA PHE A 349 -25.18 -5.38 7.71
C PHE A 349 -24.14 -5.30 8.82
N LYS A 350 -23.62 -6.45 9.23
CA LYS A 350 -22.51 -6.53 10.17
C LYS A 350 -21.55 -7.62 9.73
N ARG A 351 -20.29 -7.26 9.62
CA ARG A 351 -19.22 -8.18 9.30
C ARG A 351 -18.62 -8.80 10.55
N MET A 352 -18.22 -10.06 10.45
CA MET A 352 -17.39 -10.78 11.39
C MET A 352 -16.22 -11.38 10.62
N ASN A 353 -15.00 -11.00 10.99
CA ASN A 353 -13.78 -11.58 10.45
C ASN A 353 -13.33 -12.73 11.33
N ILE A 354 -13.03 -13.88 10.72
CA ILE A 354 -12.60 -15.10 11.41
C ILE A 354 -11.22 -15.45 10.89
N ARG A 355 -10.22 -15.39 11.76
CA ARG A 355 -8.87 -15.84 11.42
C ARG A 355 -8.72 -17.30 11.83
N VAL A 356 -8.45 -18.19 10.88
CA VAL A 356 -8.15 -19.60 11.13
C VAL A 356 -6.65 -19.77 11.11
N ILE A 357 -6.07 -20.11 12.26
CA ILE A 357 -4.62 -20.24 12.45
C ILE A 357 -4.24 -21.70 12.67
N ALA A 358 -3.03 -22.08 12.27
CA ALA A 358 -2.53 -23.42 12.51
C ALA A 358 -2.11 -23.63 13.97
N PRO A 359 -2.29 -24.85 14.52
CA PRO A 359 -1.79 -25.19 15.86
C PRO A 359 -0.30 -25.11 15.94
N LYS A 360 0.25 -25.07 17.16
CA LYS A 360 1.69 -25.02 17.40
C LYS A 360 2.33 -26.41 17.14
N PRO A 361 3.52 -26.44 16.46
CA PRO A 361 4.32 -27.65 16.38
C PRO A 361 4.80 -28.07 17.79
N LYS A 362 5.01 -29.36 17.99
CA LYS A 362 5.48 -29.90 19.28
C LYS A 362 6.90 -30.44 19.15
N ILE A 363 7.88 -29.71 19.71
CA ILE A 363 9.25 -30.19 19.85
C ILE A 363 9.25 -31.34 20.84
N ILE A 364 9.98 -32.41 20.52
CA ILE A 364 10.14 -33.61 21.35
C ILE A 364 11.40 -33.49 22.18
N ASP A 365 12.51 -33.12 21.55
CA ASP A 365 13.83 -33.14 22.18
C ASP A 365 14.85 -32.25 21.43
N ALA A 366 15.90 -31.84 22.12
CA ALA A 366 17.08 -31.17 21.59
C ALA A 366 18.32 -31.86 22.15
N LEU A 367 19.04 -32.60 21.29
CA LEU A 367 20.17 -33.43 21.70
C LEU A 367 21.50 -32.81 21.31
N PRO A 368 22.36 -32.45 22.30
CA PRO A 368 23.68 -31.89 22.01
C PRO A 368 24.68 -33.01 21.64
N GLN A 369 25.56 -32.70 20.70
CA GLN A 369 26.70 -33.56 20.34
C GLN A 369 27.90 -32.65 20.00
N GLY A 370 28.86 -32.51 20.94
CA GLY A 370 29.90 -31.50 20.84
C GLY A 370 29.24 -30.11 20.69
N ASN A 371 29.72 -29.32 19.74
CA ASN A 371 29.16 -28.01 19.40
C ASN A 371 28.05 -28.06 18.33
N THR A 372 27.24 -29.10 18.32
CA THR A 372 26.05 -29.24 17.48
C THR A 372 24.84 -29.63 18.30
N VAL A 373 23.66 -29.31 17.84
CA VAL A 373 22.39 -29.70 18.46
C VAL A 373 21.44 -30.27 17.39
N THR A 374 20.95 -31.49 17.62
CA THR A 374 19.91 -32.06 16.76
C THR A 374 18.56 -31.90 17.44
N LEU A 375 17.64 -31.20 16.76
CA LEU A 375 16.27 -31.03 17.19
C LEU A 375 15.36 -32.09 16.57
N TYR A 376 14.35 -32.48 17.36
CA TYR A 376 13.32 -33.43 16.94
C TYR A 376 11.94 -32.87 17.32
N TRP A 377 10.97 -32.94 16.38
CA TRP A 377 9.57 -32.53 16.64
C TRP A 377 8.59 -33.48 15.98
N HIS A 378 7.33 -33.41 16.37
CA HIS A 378 6.27 -34.09 15.67
C HIS A 378 5.86 -33.29 14.43
N PRO A 379 5.48 -33.95 13.32
CA PRO A 379 4.87 -33.24 12.21
C PRO A 379 3.69 -32.41 12.70
N ASP A 380 3.45 -31.25 12.08
CA ASP A 380 2.26 -30.46 12.37
C ASP A 380 1.00 -31.29 12.13
N SER A 381 -0.05 -31.05 12.92
CA SER A 381 -1.34 -31.71 12.76
C SER A 381 -2.03 -31.32 11.45
N CYS A 382 -1.56 -30.26 10.80
CA CYS A 382 -2.04 -29.80 9.50
C CYS A 382 -1.07 -30.21 8.38
N PRO A 383 -1.38 -31.28 7.61
CA PRO A 383 -0.48 -31.85 6.61
C PRO A 383 -0.34 -30.99 5.34
N ASN A 384 -1.05 -29.87 5.25
CA ASN A 384 -0.88 -28.86 4.21
C ASN A 384 0.23 -27.83 4.51
N ALA A 385 0.96 -27.96 5.62
CA ALA A 385 2.20 -27.24 5.85
C ALA A 385 3.25 -27.60 4.78
N VAL A 386 4.10 -26.64 4.43
CA VAL A 386 5.13 -26.80 3.38
C VAL A 386 6.55 -26.87 3.96
N GLY A 387 6.68 -26.75 5.28
CA GLY A 387 7.95 -26.80 5.97
C GLY A 387 7.88 -26.11 7.34
N TYR A 388 9.06 -25.92 7.95
CA TYR A 388 9.19 -25.33 9.27
C TYR A 388 10.33 -24.33 9.30
N ASP A 389 10.13 -23.19 9.98
CA ASP A 389 11.19 -22.29 10.40
C ASP A 389 11.68 -22.67 11.79
N VAL A 390 13.00 -22.73 11.94
CA VAL A 390 13.68 -23.04 13.19
C VAL A 390 14.33 -21.79 13.74
N TYR A 391 14.08 -21.55 15.02
CA TYR A 391 14.57 -20.38 15.75
C TYR A 391 15.40 -20.79 16.95
N ARG A 392 16.47 -20.04 17.20
CA ARG A 392 17.40 -20.25 18.31
C ARG A 392 17.58 -18.98 19.11
N ARG A 393 17.81 -19.17 20.40
CA ARG A 393 18.22 -18.12 21.32
C ARG A 393 19.25 -18.67 22.30
N SER A 394 20.17 -17.83 22.80
CA SER A 394 21.01 -18.13 23.92
C SER A 394 20.29 -17.78 25.23
N GLY A 395 20.15 -18.77 26.14
CA GLY A 395 19.38 -18.66 27.37
C GLY A 395 17.89 -18.71 27.18
N SER A 396 17.15 -19.10 28.21
CA SER A 396 15.70 -19.26 28.18
C SER A 396 14.95 -17.92 28.15
N ASN A 397 13.89 -17.89 27.40
CA ASN A 397 12.88 -16.82 27.42
C ASN A 397 11.49 -17.44 27.23
N PRO A 398 10.92 -18.02 28.28
CA PRO A 398 9.59 -18.59 28.19
C PRO A 398 8.55 -17.48 28.03
N PHE A 399 7.77 -17.55 26.98
CA PHE A 399 6.63 -16.71 26.72
C PHE A 399 5.50 -17.52 26.09
N ASP A 400 4.28 -17.14 26.34
CA ASP A 400 3.11 -17.64 25.62
C ASP A 400 2.72 -16.62 24.55
N PRO A 401 2.51 -17.06 23.29
CA PRO A 401 2.01 -16.16 22.23
C PRO A 401 0.68 -15.50 22.64
N ALA A 402 0.49 -14.27 22.24
CA ALA A 402 -0.77 -13.60 22.44
C ALA A 402 -1.90 -14.31 21.67
N TYR A 403 -3.14 -14.05 22.06
CA TYR A 403 -4.30 -14.60 21.35
C TYR A 403 -4.24 -14.24 19.85
N CYS A 404 -4.32 -15.24 18.97
CA CYS A 404 -4.19 -15.09 17.52
C CYS A 404 -2.80 -14.70 16.99
N GLU A 405 -1.78 -14.70 17.79
CA GLU A 405 -0.42 -14.44 17.34
C GLU A 405 0.16 -15.68 16.68
N THR A 406 0.67 -15.52 15.45
CA THR A 406 1.31 -16.57 14.65
C THR A 406 2.74 -16.15 14.31
N GLY A 407 3.61 -17.13 14.06
CA GLY A 407 5.02 -16.91 13.81
C GLY A 407 5.82 -16.56 15.07
N MET A 408 7.08 -16.16 14.89
CA MET A 408 7.95 -15.76 15.98
C MET A 408 7.81 -14.25 16.25
N PRO A 409 7.40 -13.83 17.48
CA PRO A 409 7.34 -12.41 17.83
C PRO A 409 8.71 -11.74 17.76
N ALA A 410 8.79 -10.59 17.08
CA ALA A 410 10.05 -9.89 16.83
C ALA A 410 10.80 -9.47 18.11
N ASN A 411 10.08 -9.27 19.22
CA ASN A 411 10.62 -8.88 20.52
C ASN A 411 11.02 -10.07 21.43
N ALA A 412 10.81 -11.31 20.97
CA ALA A 412 11.12 -12.50 21.74
C ALA A 412 12.63 -12.80 21.84
N GLY A 413 13.45 -12.15 21.00
CA GLY A 413 14.90 -12.28 20.99
C GLY A 413 15.40 -13.62 20.46
N TYR A 414 14.59 -14.31 19.67
CA TYR A 414 14.99 -15.49 18.91
C TYR A 414 15.47 -15.08 17.52
N GLU A 415 16.49 -15.80 17.05
CA GLU A 415 17.06 -15.65 15.73
C GLU A 415 16.64 -16.83 14.86
N TRP A 416 16.20 -16.54 13.64
CA TRP A 416 15.96 -17.59 12.64
C TRP A 416 17.31 -18.22 12.24
N ILE A 417 17.39 -19.56 12.24
CA ILE A 417 18.60 -20.30 11.90
C ILE A 417 18.46 -21.21 10.67
N GLY A 418 17.26 -21.33 10.14
CA GLY A 418 17.00 -22.06 8.91
C GLY A 418 15.59 -22.58 8.81
N SER A 419 15.29 -23.18 7.65
CA SER A 419 13.97 -23.73 7.32
C SER A 419 14.08 -25.11 6.73
N THR A 420 13.06 -25.94 6.96
CA THR A 420 12.84 -27.17 6.19
C THR A 420 11.88 -26.90 5.04
N SER A 421 11.73 -27.83 4.12
CA SER A 421 10.95 -27.68 2.87
C SER A 421 9.84 -28.71 2.69
N ASP A 422 9.57 -29.52 3.70
CA ASP A 422 8.49 -30.51 3.68
C ASP A 422 7.81 -30.61 5.05
N TRP A 423 6.51 -30.85 5.04
CA TRP A 423 5.73 -31.13 6.25
C TRP A 423 6.26 -32.35 7.04
N ALA A 424 6.80 -33.34 6.36
CA ALA A 424 7.34 -34.55 6.97
C ALA A 424 8.75 -34.38 7.57
N ASP A 425 9.41 -33.24 7.33
CA ASP A 425 10.69 -32.91 7.94
C ASP A 425 10.48 -32.65 9.44
N THR A 426 11.00 -33.56 10.28
CA THR A 426 10.79 -33.52 11.73
C THR A 426 12.10 -33.41 12.52
N THR A 427 13.19 -33.11 11.83
CA THR A 427 14.51 -32.98 12.40
C THR A 427 15.28 -31.79 11.82
N TRP A 428 16.10 -31.18 12.66
CA TRP A 428 17.02 -30.12 12.25
C TRP A 428 18.35 -30.25 12.96
N LEU A 429 19.45 -30.17 12.22
CA LEU A 429 20.78 -30.10 12.79
C LEU A 429 21.24 -28.64 12.84
N ASP A 430 21.36 -28.09 14.04
CA ASP A 430 22.08 -26.87 14.26
C ASP A 430 23.59 -27.18 14.43
N ASP A 431 24.33 -26.95 13.36
CA ASP A 431 25.79 -27.18 13.30
C ASP A 431 26.59 -25.88 13.57
N GLY A 432 25.93 -24.83 14.00
CA GLY A 432 26.52 -23.52 14.22
C GLY A 432 26.91 -22.73 12.98
N SER A 433 26.47 -23.16 11.78
CA SER A 433 26.82 -22.49 10.51
C SER A 433 26.23 -21.08 10.41
N TYR A 434 25.05 -20.84 10.96
CA TYR A 434 24.47 -19.50 11.05
C TYR A 434 25.17 -18.61 12.08
N ARG A 435 25.33 -19.13 13.29
CA ARG A 435 26.16 -18.60 14.38
C ARG A 435 26.75 -19.76 15.19
N PRO A 436 28.01 -19.71 15.56
CA PRO A 436 28.62 -20.77 16.32
C PRO A 436 27.85 -21.13 17.61
N LEU A 437 27.85 -22.40 17.96
CA LEU A 437 27.45 -22.89 19.27
C LEU A 437 28.70 -22.99 20.13
N TYR A 438 28.63 -22.51 21.34
CA TYR A 438 29.75 -22.40 22.25
C TYR A 438 29.58 -23.31 23.47
N HIS A 439 30.68 -23.85 23.99
CA HIS A 439 30.68 -24.58 25.23
C HIS A 439 30.17 -23.76 26.42
N ALA A 440 29.67 -24.43 27.45
CA ALA A 440 29.14 -23.81 28.66
C ALA A 440 27.95 -22.86 28.43
N ASN A 441 27.28 -22.92 27.29
CA ASN A 441 26.10 -22.11 27.02
C ASN A 441 24.83 -22.96 26.90
N GLU A 442 23.72 -22.35 27.29
CA GLU A 442 22.37 -22.87 27.05
C GLU A 442 21.81 -22.30 25.75
N TYR A 443 21.27 -23.16 24.93
CA TYR A 443 20.56 -22.78 23.71
C TYR A 443 19.14 -23.27 23.77
N CYS A 444 18.18 -22.36 23.47
CA CYS A 444 16.77 -22.65 23.47
C CYS A 444 16.22 -22.50 22.06
N TYR A 445 15.33 -23.41 21.70
CA TYR A 445 14.80 -23.55 20.35
C TYR A 445 13.30 -23.49 20.34
N ARG A 446 12.77 -22.94 19.25
CA ARG A 446 11.34 -22.92 18.90
C ARG A 446 11.18 -23.17 17.39
N VAL A 447 10.04 -23.70 17.01
CA VAL A 447 9.71 -24.07 15.62
C VAL A 447 8.36 -23.48 15.23
N VAL A 448 8.22 -23.02 14.00
CA VAL A 448 7.00 -22.48 13.40
C VAL A 448 6.74 -23.26 12.11
N ALA A 449 5.53 -23.77 11.89
CA ALA A 449 5.14 -24.38 10.63
C ALA A 449 4.72 -23.31 9.61
N LEU A 450 5.11 -23.53 8.34
CA LEU A 450 4.88 -22.64 7.20
C LEU A 450 3.83 -23.21 6.27
N PHE A 451 2.98 -22.36 5.67
CA PHE A 451 1.92 -22.74 4.75
C PHE A 451 2.08 -22.08 3.38
N PRO A 452 1.43 -22.63 2.32
CA PRO A 452 1.67 -22.21 0.93
C PRO A 452 1.41 -20.73 0.64
N ASP A 453 0.48 -20.10 1.37
CA ASP A 453 0.12 -18.68 1.21
C ASP A 453 0.97 -17.73 2.06
N GLY A 454 1.99 -18.26 2.75
CA GLY A 454 2.85 -17.53 3.67
C GLY A 454 2.19 -17.27 5.04
N SER A 455 1.15 -18.01 5.40
CA SER A 455 0.68 -18.06 6.78
C SER A 455 1.59 -18.95 7.62
N GLU A 456 1.60 -18.69 8.92
CA GLU A 456 2.45 -19.34 9.91
C GLU A 456 1.60 -19.93 11.04
N SER A 457 2.09 -21.02 11.65
CA SER A 457 1.48 -21.59 12.84
C SER A 457 1.69 -20.71 14.09
N ILE A 458 1.02 -21.02 15.17
CA ILE A 458 1.45 -20.61 16.51
C ILE A 458 2.85 -21.17 16.72
N VAL A 459 3.75 -20.39 17.34
CA VAL A 459 5.11 -20.84 17.65
C VAL A 459 5.09 -21.97 18.70
N SER A 460 5.98 -22.96 18.57
CA SER A 460 6.11 -24.08 19.51
C SER A 460 6.45 -23.62 20.94
N ASP A 461 6.29 -24.50 21.89
CA ASP A 461 6.88 -24.33 23.20
C ASP A 461 8.41 -24.32 23.10
N GLU A 462 9.07 -23.73 24.10
CA GLU A 462 10.54 -23.66 24.18
C GLU A 462 11.11 -25.01 24.63
N VAL A 463 12.22 -25.42 23.99
CA VAL A 463 13.07 -26.54 24.44
C VAL A 463 14.51 -26.04 24.54
N CYS A 464 15.14 -26.22 25.67
CA CYS A 464 16.49 -25.77 25.93
C CYS A 464 17.45 -26.92 26.13
N VAL A 465 18.72 -26.71 25.76
CA VAL A 465 19.81 -27.67 25.89
C VAL A 465 21.10 -26.97 26.28
N HIS A 466 21.90 -27.63 27.10
CA HIS A 466 23.21 -27.17 27.48
C HIS A 466 24.30 -27.86 26.65
N ILE A 467 25.23 -27.08 26.10
CA ILE A 467 26.46 -27.59 25.53
C ILE A 467 27.47 -27.87 26.65
N ALA A 468 28.19 -28.98 26.58
CA ALA A 468 29.12 -29.45 27.62
C ALA A 468 30.16 -28.38 28.04
N ASN A 469 30.60 -28.47 29.30
CA ASN A 469 31.59 -27.56 29.92
C ASN A 469 33.00 -28.18 29.99
N ASP A 470 33.40 -28.94 29.00
CA ASP A 470 34.63 -29.73 28.96
C ASP A 470 35.83 -29.02 28.30
N ALA A 471 35.63 -27.81 27.80
CA ALA A 471 36.66 -26.94 27.20
C ALA A 471 37.12 -25.82 28.14
N PRO A 472 38.36 -25.29 27.96
CA PRO A 472 38.79 -24.07 28.66
C PRO A 472 37.91 -22.89 28.31
N LEU A 473 37.52 -22.08 29.27
CA LEU A 473 36.68 -20.93 29.07
C LEU A 473 37.49 -19.65 29.01
N ILE A 474 37.55 -19.00 27.86
CA ILE A 474 38.08 -17.63 27.72
C ILE A 474 37.12 -16.64 28.33
N ILE A 475 37.57 -15.81 29.28
CA ILE A 475 36.74 -14.83 29.99
C ILE A 475 37.07 -13.38 29.67
N ASN A 476 38.24 -13.13 29.05
CA ASN A 476 38.58 -11.81 28.52
C ASN A 476 39.37 -11.92 27.21
N ALA A 477 39.06 -11.00 26.30
CA ALA A 477 39.85 -10.59 25.15
C ALA A 477 39.75 -9.06 25.06
N ASP A 478 40.42 -8.36 25.97
CA ASP A 478 40.21 -6.95 26.32
C ASP A 478 41.34 -6.08 25.75
N VAL A 479 41.03 -5.02 25.00
CA VAL A 479 42.03 -4.08 24.50
C VAL A 479 42.47 -3.16 25.63
N VAL A 480 43.78 -3.27 26.01
CA VAL A 480 44.37 -2.45 27.05
C VAL A 480 44.89 -1.14 26.49
N THR A 481 45.64 -1.19 25.39
CA THR A 481 46.13 0.00 24.66
C THR A 481 45.84 -0.08 23.18
N THR A 482 45.45 1.05 22.60
CA THR A 482 45.23 1.18 21.17
C THR A 482 46.44 1.83 20.51
N ASP A 483 47.06 1.11 19.57
CA ASP A 483 48.21 1.59 18.82
C ASP A 483 48.34 0.81 17.51
N THR A 484 48.97 1.43 16.51
CA THR A 484 49.19 0.82 15.18
C THR A 484 50.30 -0.24 15.14
N ALA A 485 51.16 -0.29 16.18
CA ALA A 485 52.31 -1.19 16.25
C ALA A 485 52.61 -1.73 17.65
N HIS A 486 52.27 -1.00 18.70
CA HIS A 486 52.60 -1.33 20.10
C HIS A 486 51.35 -1.47 20.98
N GLY A 487 50.23 -1.81 20.39
CA GLY A 487 48.99 -2.11 21.09
C GLY A 487 49.13 -3.35 21.98
N THR A 488 48.34 -3.42 23.05
CA THR A 488 48.33 -4.53 24.00
C THR A 488 46.92 -5.06 24.19
N LEU A 489 46.77 -6.37 24.15
CA LEU A 489 45.56 -7.12 24.49
C LEU A 489 45.80 -7.96 25.75
N LYS A 490 44.74 -8.05 26.60
CA LYS A 490 44.71 -8.92 27.75
C LYS A 490 43.79 -10.10 27.50
N VAL A 491 44.31 -11.30 27.58
CA VAL A 491 43.57 -12.56 27.46
C VAL A 491 43.52 -13.25 28.80
N ARG A 492 42.30 -13.63 29.24
CA ARG A 492 42.15 -14.41 30.50
C ARG A 492 41.24 -15.61 30.21
N TRP A 493 41.58 -16.72 30.83
CA TRP A 493 40.80 -17.96 30.75
C TRP A 493 40.79 -18.75 32.04
N MET A 494 39.86 -19.70 32.14
CA MET A 494 39.68 -20.64 33.23
C MET A 494 39.87 -22.07 32.70
N ALA A 495 40.20 -23.00 33.63
CA ALA A 495 40.18 -24.44 33.36
C ALA A 495 38.74 -24.87 32.95
N PRO A 496 38.65 -25.98 32.18
CA PRO A 496 37.37 -26.61 31.98
C PRO A 496 36.67 -26.93 33.29
N PRO A 497 35.40 -26.54 33.48
CA PRO A 497 34.65 -26.86 34.70
C PRO A 497 34.41 -28.37 34.88
N GLU A 498 34.24 -29.10 33.76
CA GLU A 498 33.94 -30.52 33.74
C GLU A 498 35.01 -31.26 32.94
N VAL A 499 35.90 -31.95 33.63
CA VAL A 499 36.96 -32.79 32.98
C VAL A 499 36.80 -34.23 33.40
N ASP A 500 36.73 -35.16 32.46
CA ASP A 500 36.82 -36.59 32.75
C ASP A 500 38.24 -36.96 33.14
N THR A 501 38.55 -36.84 34.43
CA THR A 501 39.88 -37.15 35.00
C THR A 501 40.21 -38.62 34.96
N ALA A 502 39.27 -39.52 34.70
CA ALA A 502 39.49 -40.94 34.50
C ALA A 502 39.98 -41.24 33.08
N ALA A 503 39.44 -40.58 32.10
CA ALA A 503 39.87 -40.66 30.70
C ALA A 503 41.17 -39.85 30.48
N PHE A 504 41.29 -38.70 31.13
CA PHE A 504 42.41 -37.77 30.98
C PHE A 504 43.03 -37.43 32.37
N PRO A 505 43.91 -38.25 32.92
CA PRO A 505 44.52 -37.99 34.21
C PRO A 505 45.48 -36.78 34.18
N PRO A 506 45.66 -36.00 35.27
CA PRO A 506 46.61 -34.89 35.30
C PRO A 506 48.04 -35.40 35.10
N SER A 507 48.99 -34.59 34.58
CA SER A 507 49.07 -33.10 34.61
C SER A 507 48.61 -32.44 33.35
N TYR A 508 48.02 -31.28 33.56
CA TYR A 508 47.45 -30.47 32.44
C TYR A 508 48.33 -29.26 32.18
N PHE A 509 48.27 -28.78 30.89
CA PHE A 509 48.88 -27.52 30.46
C PHE A 509 48.06 -26.89 29.29
N TYR A 510 48.32 -25.63 29.03
CA TYR A 510 47.63 -24.84 27.99
C TYR A 510 48.64 -24.34 26.95
N ASN A 511 48.21 -24.29 25.70
CA ASN A 511 48.86 -23.51 24.66
C ASN A 511 47.89 -22.43 24.18
N LEU A 512 48.42 -21.22 24.02
CA LEU A 512 47.64 -20.07 23.55
C LEU A 512 47.90 -19.82 22.06
N TYR A 513 46.87 -19.66 21.32
CA TYR A 513 46.90 -19.39 19.89
C TYR A 513 46.22 -18.04 19.58
N ARG A 514 46.70 -17.35 18.55
CA ARG A 514 46.17 -16.07 18.09
C ARG A 514 46.12 -16.04 16.58
N LYS A 515 45.11 -15.35 16.02
CA LYS A 515 45.09 -14.83 14.67
C LYS A 515 44.56 -13.41 14.66
N SER A 516 45.04 -12.55 13.75
CA SER A 516 44.43 -11.26 13.46
C SER A 516 43.28 -11.41 12.46
N SER A 517 42.44 -10.37 12.31
CA SER A 517 41.39 -10.31 11.28
C SER A 517 41.92 -10.36 9.85
N ALA A 518 43.22 -10.12 9.62
CA ALA A 518 43.91 -10.25 8.34
C ALA A 518 44.46 -11.66 8.06
N GLU A 519 44.48 -12.56 9.05
CA GLU A 519 45.06 -13.90 8.98
C GLU A 519 43.95 -14.98 8.94
N SER A 520 44.15 -16.04 8.17
CA SER A 520 43.25 -17.18 8.06
C SER A 520 43.52 -18.29 9.06
N SER A 521 44.73 -18.38 9.64
CA SER A 521 45.14 -19.47 10.53
C SER A 521 45.69 -18.94 11.87
N PHE A 522 45.55 -19.77 12.91
CA PHE A 522 46.04 -19.47 14.21
C PHE A 522 47.57 -19.72 14.29
N THR A 523 48.27 -18.87 15.06
CA THR A 523 49.67 -19.00 15.39
C THR A 523 49.79 -19.19 16.89
N GLN A 524 50.60 -20.20 17.35
CA GLN A 524 50.88 -20.42 18.76
C GLN A 524 51.80 -19.34 19.31
N LEU A 525 51.44 -18.74 20.43
CA LEU A 525 52.15 -17.63 21.06
C LEU A 525 53.15 -18.06 22.09
N ASN A 526 52.83 -19.06 22.93
CA ASN A 526 53.73 -19.54 23.97
C ASN A 526 54.69 -20.60 23.43
N THR A 527 55.96 -20.44 23.75
CA THR A 527 57.02 -21.41 23.44
C THR A 527 57.19 -22.49 24.50
N ALA A 528 56.72 -22.23 25.73
CA ALA A 528 56.68 -23.19 26.83
C ALA A 528 55.23 -23.44 27.28
N PRO A 529 54.84 -24.64 27.66
CA PRO A 529 53.49 -24.92 28.17
C PRO A 529 53.16 -24.06 29.37
N ILE A 530 51.94 -23.51 29.39
CA ILE A 530 51.38 -22.74 30.50
C ILE A 530 50.76 -23.74 31.48
N THR A 531 51.41 -23.97 32.65
CA THR A 531 50.87 -24.89 33.67
C THR A 531 49.99 -24.16 34.66
N MET A 532 48.91 -24.79 35.12
CA MET A 532 47.94 -24.21 35.99
C MET A 532 47.37 -25.22 37.02
N PHE A 533 47.03 -24.73 38.22
CA PHE A 533 46.21 -25.46 39.19
C PHE A 533 44.69 -25.26 38.84
N GLN A 534 43.90 -26.27 39.12
CA GLN A 534 42.49 -26.39 38.69
C GLN A 534 41.52 -25.26 39.09
N THR A 535 41.95 -24.30 39.93
CA THR A 535 41.04 -23.26 40.48
C THR A 535 41.39 -21.83 40.07
N ASP A 536 42.44 -21.60 39.30
CA ASP A 536 42.97 -20.28 39.04
C ASP A 536 42.63 -19.78 37.61
N THR A 537 42.46 -18.45 37.48
CA THR A 537 42.37 -17.76 36.21
C THR A 537 43.75 -17.46 35.66
N VAL A 538 44.09 -17.84 34.48
CA VAL A 538 45.32 -17.46 33.79
C VAL A 538 45.11 -16.14 33.07
N GLU A 539 46.13 -15.26 33.15
CA GLU A 539 46.18 -13.99 32.43
C GLU A 539 47.43 -13.95 31.54
N TYR A 540 47.25 -13.52 30.29
CA TYR A 540 48.31 -13.29 29.33
C TYR A 540 48.19 -11.91 28.71
N LEU A 541 49.27 -11.13 28.69
CA LEU A 541 49.37 -9.85 28.02
C LEU A 541 50.09 -10.05 26.68
N ASP A 542 49.36 -9.79 25.60
CA ASP A 542 49.88 -9.86 24.25
C ASP A 542 50.23 -8.47 23.75
N HIS A 543 51.48 -8.24 23.46
CA HIS A 543 52.09 -6.96 23.17
C HIS A 543 52.43 -6.81 21.67
N ASP A 544 52.80 -5.60 21.28
CA ASP A 544 53.25 -5.24 19.94
C ASP A 544 52.27 -5.59 18.84
N LEU A 545 51.00 -5.21 19.06
CA LEU A 545 49.86 -5.47 18.19
C LEU A 545 49.42 -4.20 17.49
N ASN A 546 48.84 -4.35 16.26
CA ASN A 546 48.10 -3.29 15.63
C ASN A 546 46.63 -3.33 16.12
N THR A 547 46.39 -2.86 17.34
CA THR A 547 45.05 -2.82 17.92
C THR A 547 44.17 -1.70 17.35
N ASP A 548 44.73 -0.71 16.63
CA ASP A 548 44.00 0.36 15.98
C ASP A 548 43.31 -0.14 14.71
N GLY A 549 43.97 -0.98 13.93
CA GLY A 549 43.49 -1.41 12.62
C GLY A 549 42.95 -2.84 12.54
N LEU A 550 43.22 -3.70 13.54
CA LEU A 550 42.90 -5.12 13.49
C LEU A 550 42.22 -5.62 14.77
N ALA A 551 41.24 -6.50 14.58
CA ALA A 551 40.74 -7.36 15.65
C ALA A 551 41.63 -8.61 15.77
N TYR A 552 41.72 -9.17 16.99
CA TYR A 552 42.48 -10.37 17.27
C TYR A 552 41.62 -11.44 17.91
N THR A 553 41.73 -12.66 17.42
CA THR A 553 41.00 -13.84 17.91
C THR A 553 41.96 -14.76 18.60
N TYR A 554 41.60 -15.22 19.80
CA TYR A 554 42.37 -16.13 20.64
C TYR A 554 41.67 -17.47 20.79
N GLN A 555 42.44 -18.52 20.90
CA GLN A 555 42.00 -19.89 21.19
C GLN A 555 43.02 -20.56 22.10
N ILE A 556 42.58 -21.48 22.98
CA ILE A 556 43.43 -22.15 23.95
C ILE A 556 43.24 -23.64 23.79
N SER A 557 44.32 -24.41 23.64
CA SER A 557 44.26 -25.87 23.79
C SER A 557 44.47 -26.27 25.24
N PHE A 558 43.62 -27.17 25.73
CA PHE A 558 43.79 -27.88 26.99
C PHE A 558 44.39 -29.25 26.67
N ASN A 559 45.52 -29.53 27.31
CA ASN A 559 46.35 -30.69 26.97
C ASN A 559 46.60 -31.53 28.20
N ASN A 560 46.67 -32.88 27.98
CA ASN A 560 47.17 -33.87 28.92
C ASN A 560 48.40 -34.56 28.29
N ALA A 561 49.58 -34.43 28.89
CA ALA A 561 50.85 -34.90 28.34
C ALA A 561 51.02 -34.43 26.86
N ASP A 562 51.09 -35.35 25.90
CA ASP A 562 51.23 -35.00 24.47
C ASP A 562 49.88 -34.92 23.66
N THR A 563 48.78 -35.06 24.39
CA THR A 563 47.44 -35.15 23.75
C THR A 563 46.64 -33.87 24.01
N VAL A 564 46.07 -33.29 22.96
CA VAL A 564 45.03 -32.24 23.11
C VAL A 564 43.76 -32.92 23.60
N VAL A 565 43.27 -32.48 24.76
CA VAL A 565 41.98 -32.95 25.28
C VAL A 565 40.85 -32.22 24.58
N GLU A 566 40.92 -30.87 24.61
CA GLU A 566 39.92 -30.02 23.97
C GLU A 566 40.47 -28.60 23.67
N TYR A 567 39.82 -27.89 22.72
CA TYR A 567 40.11 -26.49 22.45
C TYR A 567 39.00 -25.60 23.01
N SER A 568 39.40 -24.44 23.54
CA SER A 568 38.40 -23.41 23.87
C SER A 568 37.67 -22.97 22.63
N ASP A 569 36.45 -22.49 22.81
CA ASP A 569 35.81 -21.65 21.79
C ASP A 569 36.65 -20.39 21.56
N PRO A 570 36.73 -19.90 20.31
CA PRO A 570 37.51 -18.71 20.00
C PRO A 570 36.85 -17.45 20.52
N ALA A 571 37.67 -16.53 21.10
CA ALA A 571 37.20 -15.23 21.53
C ALA A 571 37.94 -14.11 20.79
N THR A 572 37.20 -13.22 20.17
CA THR A 572 37.73 -12.08 19.41
C THR A 572 37.60 -10.80 20.23
N SER A 573 38.62 -9.93 20.17
CA SER A 573 38.53 -8.57 20.73
C SER A 573 37.43 -7.77 20.03
N ILE A 574 36.74 -6.93 20.79
CA ILE A 574 35.72 -6.04 20.21
C ILE A 574 36.42 -5.04 19.29
N PHE A 575 35.95 -4.93 18.04
CA PHE A 575 36.46 -3.98 17.06
C PHE A 575 35.38 -2.92 16.74
N LEU A 576 35.64 -1.68 17.18
CA LEU A 576 34.75 -0.53 17.06
C LEU A 576 35.07 0.26 15.79
N SER A 577 34.05 0.67 15.07
CA SER A 577 34.10 1.58 13.92
C SER A 577 33.27 2.83 14.18
N ALA A 578 33.76 3.98 13.75
CA ALA A 578 33.07 5.26 13.90
C ALA A 578 32.84 5.93 12.55
N TYR A 579 31.61 6.32 12.28
CA TYR A 579 31.17 6.95 11.04
C TYR A 579 30.63 8.35 11.35
N PRO A 580 31.37 9.39 10.94
CA PRO A 580 30.92 10.77 11.15
C PRO A 580 29.75 11.15 10.25
N GLY A 581 28.82 11.92 10.78
CA GLY A 581 27.72 12.54 10.08
C GLY A 581 27.47 13.95 10.62
N ASP A 582 26.41 14.59 10.13
CA ASP A 582 26.08 15.93 10.59
C ASP A 582 25.68 15.93 12.07
N ARG A 583 26.46 16.66 12.90
CA ARG A 583 26.29 16.80 14.36
C ARG A 583 26.15 15.45 15.11
N LYS A 584 26.63 14.36 14.51
CA LYS A 584 26.53 12.99 15.08
C LYS A 584 27.73 12.14 14.70
N VAL A 585 27.95 11.09 15.47
CA VAL A 585 28.84 9.98 15.16
C VAL A 585 28.07 8.69 15.35
N SER A 586 27.93 7.90 14.29
CA SER A 586 27.40 6.55 14.34
C SER A 586 28.51 5.57 14.65
N LEU A 587 28.36 4.82 15.74
CA LEU A 587 29.28 3.80 16.20
C LEU A 587 28.72 2.42 15.87
N SER A 588 29.53 1.52 15.35
CA SER A 588 29.19 0.12 15.19
C SER A 588 30.40 -0.75 15.55
N TRP A 589 30.16 -1.96 16.06
CA TRP A 589 31.24 -2.85 16.45
C TRP A 589 30.95 -4.29 16.10
N SER A 590 32.00 -5.00 15.75
CA SER A 590 31.98 -6.44 15.57
C SER A 590 32.43 -7.13 16.84
N VAL A 591 31.80 -8.25 17.18
CA VAL A 591 32.11 -9.06 18.33
C VAL A 591 31.85 -10.54 18.04
N GLN A 592 32.82 -11.40 18.35
CA GLN A 592 32.66 -12.86 18.33
C GLN A 592 33.27 -13.41 19.61
N GLN A 593 32.42 -13.72 20.56
CA GLN A 593 32.82 -14.16 21.91
C GLN A 593 31.97 -15.36 22.32
N PRO A 594 32.52 -16.32 23.06
CA PRO A 594 31.80 -17.53 23.47
C PRO A 594 30.85 -17.33 24.65
N TRP A 595 30.71 -16.11 25.15
CA TRP A 595 29.72 -15.71 26.16
C TRP A 595 28.69 -14.74 25.58
N ASN A 596 27.57 -14.60 26.28
CA ASN A 596 26.52 -13.70 25.88
C ASN A 596 26.77 -12.29 26.44
N ASN A 597 26.94 -11.31 25.57
CA ASN A 597 26.97 -9.91 25.92
C ASN A 597 25.56 -9.38 26.06
N VAL A 598 25.19 -8.94 27.26
CA VAL A 598 23.84 -8.46 27.58
C VAL A 598 23.72 -6.94 27.49
N GLU A 599 24.83 -6.24 27.48
CA GLU A 599 24.88 -4.79 27.43
C GLU A 599 26.21 -4.27 26.92
N TYR A 600 26.21 -3.20 26.21
CA TYR A 600 27.37 -2.44 25.75
C TYR A 600 27.26 -1.02 26.26
N THR A 601 28.21 -0.56 27.06
CA THR A 601 28.32 0.82 27.53
C THR A 601 29.29 1.57 26.63
N VAL A 602 28.84 2.70 26.09
CA VAL A 602 29.61 3.57 25.20
C VAL A 602 30.27 4.68 26.03
N TYR A 603 31.53 4.88 25.83
CA TYR A 603 32.33 5.91 26.48
C TYR A 603 32.85 6.91 25.45
N ARG A 604 32.76 8.19 25.80
CA ARG A 604 33.35 9.31 25.05
C ARG A 604 34.38 10.03 25.91
N TYR A 605 35.51 10.41 25.31
CA TYR A 605 36.50 11.20 26.05
C TYR A 605 35.98 12.63 26.21
N GLY A 606 35.78 13.06 27.46
CA GLY A 606 35.37 14.41 27.83
C GLY A 606 36.57 15.36 27.93
N GLU A 607 36.54 16.34 28.86
CA GLU A 607 37.61 17.32 29.00
C GLU A 607 38.92 16.68 29.55
N HIS A 608 38.83 15.71 30.48
CA HIS A 608 40.00 15.09 31.14
C HIS A 608 39.80 13.61 31.46
N GLN A 609 38.62 13.03 31.16
CA GLN A 609 38.32 11.64 31.53
C GLN A 609 37.35 11.00 30.51
N TRP A 610 37.18 9.70 30.61
CA TRP A 610 36.19 8.96 29.87
C TRP A 610 34.84 8.98 30.58
N ASP A 611 33.83 9.49 29.92
CA ASP A 611 32.44 9.59 30.43
C ASP A 611 31.57 8.57 29.70
N SER A 612 30.74 7.83 30.44
CA SER A 612 29.70 7.02 29.83
C SER A 612 28.61 7.92 29.24
N ILE A 613 28.34 7.75 27.97
CA ILE A 613 27.31 8.56 27.23
C ILE A 613 26.03 7.77 27.00
N GLY A 614 26.03 6.46 27.27
CA GLY A 614 24.83 5.63 27.12
C GLY A 614 25.16 4.16 27.09
N SER A 615 24.14 3.31 27.09
CA SER A 615 24.27 1.87 26.91
C SER A 615 23.23 1.36 25.91
N THR A 616 23.52 0.20 25.30
CA THR A 616 22.67 -0.48 24.32
C THR A 616 22.84 -1.99 24.43
N GLN A 617 21.85 -2.73 23.94
CA GLN A 617 21.93 -4.20 23.79
C GLN A 617 22.29 -4.61 22.37
N THR A 618 22.30 -3.66 21.42
CA THR A 618 22.72 -3.89 20.03
C THR A 618 24.18 -3.52 19.82
N THR A 619 24.76 -3.94 18.70
CA THR A 619 26.15 -3.65 18.32
C THR A 619 26.31 -2.30 17.58
N SER A 620 25.45 -1.35 17.90
CA SER A 620 25.49 0.01 17.33
C SER A 620 24.99 1.04 18.32
N TYR A 621 25.46 2.27 18.18
CA TYR A 621 25.06 3.42 19.00
C TYR A 621 25.28 4.70 18.20
N THR A 622 24.41 5.70 18.35
CA THR A 622 24.58 7.01 17.71
C THR A 622 24.69 8.09 18.78
N ASP A 623 25.81 8.81 18.78
CA ASP A 623 26.05 9.99 19.61
C ASP A 623 25.62 11.22 18.83
N ASN A 624 24.61 11.93 19.32
CA ASN A 624 23.97 13.06 18.65
C ASN A 624 24.30 14.39 19.36
N GLY A 625 24.05 15.51 18.70
CA GLY A 625 24.21 16.85 19.26
C GLY A 625 25.68 17.26 19.37
N LEU A 626 26.53 16.72 18.54
CA LEU A 626 27.96 17.01 18.49
C LEU A 626 28.25 18.28 17.68
N GLU A 627 29.41 18.88 17.90
CA GLU A 627 29.90 20.04 17.15
C GLU A 627 30.67 19.54 15.92
N ASN A 628 30.25 19.99 14.73
CA ASN A 628 30.95 19.68 13.48
C ASN A 628 32.39 20.25 13.49
N GLY A 629 33.34 19.52 12.94
CA GLY A 629 34.75 19.89 12.92
C GLY A 629 35.51 19.61 14.23
N ARG A 630 34.87 19.20 15.32
CA ARG A 630 35.50 18.82 16.57
C ARG A 630 35.78 17.33 16.62
N MET A 631 37.00 16.94 17.05
CA MET A 631 37.37 15.54 17.19
C MET A 631 36.83 14.96 18.51
N TYR A 632 36.19 13.80 18.40
CA TYR A 632 35.71 12.99 19.53
C TYR A 632 36.36 11.62 19.50
N SER A 633 36.65 11.09 20.70
CA SER A 633 37.22 9.74 20.87
C SER A 633 36.28 8.86 21.64
N TYR A 634 36.15 7.60 21.22
CA TYR A 634 35.21 6.63 21.80
C TYR A 634 35.87 5.27 22.07
N TYR A 635 35.36 4.53 23.05
CA TYR A 635 35.48 3.09 23.19
C TYR A 635 34.15 2.50 23.70
N VAL A 636 33.97 1.19 23.51
CA VAL A 636 32.82 0.43 24.01
C VAL A 636 33.32 -0.62 25.02
N CYS A 637 32.55 -0.81 26.10
CA CYS A 637 32.75 -1.88 27.06
C CYS A 637 31.53 -2.80 27.09
N ALA A 638 31.72 -4.05 26.68
CA ALA A 638 30.70 -5.10 26.79
C ALA A 638 30.63 -5.68 28.18
N ARG A 639 29.43 -5.99 28.65
CA ARG A 639 29.15 -6.78 29.86
C ARG A 639 28.44 -8.08 29.44
N GLY A 640 29.10 -9.22 29.74
CA GLY A 640 28.63 -10.54 29.32
C GLY A 640 28.66 -11.60 30.43
N TYR A 641 28.07 -12.75 30.12
CA TYR A 641 27.97 -13.91 31.00
C TYR A 641 28.03 -15.22 30.23
N TYR A 642 28.67 -16.26 30.78
CA TYR A 642 28.40 -17.63 30.41
C TYR A 642 27.13 -18.13 31.13
N TRP A 643 26.27 -18.81 30.40
CA TRP A 643 25.10 -19.45 30.95
C TRP A 643 25.44 -20.88 31.42
N ILE A 644 26.04 -20.98 32.59
CA ILE A 644 26.24 -22.22 33.32
C ILE A 644 25.37 -22.23 34.57
N PRO A 645 25.07 -23.38 35.21
CA PRO A 645 24.14 -23.45 36.32
C PRO A 645 24.30 -22.36 37.40
N ASP A 646 25.51 -21.87 37.59
CA ASP A 646 25.85 -20.81 38.57
C ASP A 646 26.31 -19.47 37.94
N THR A 647 26.02 -19.18 36.65
CA THR A 647 26.38 -17.99 35.88
C THR A 647 27.78 -17.44 36.14
N LEU A 648 28.73 -17.69 35.22
CA LEU A 648 30.07 -17.10 35.27
C LEU A 648 30.04 -15.68 34.71
N GLY A 649 30.31 -14.68 35.57
CA GLY A 649 30.29 -13.27 35.15
C GLY A 649 30.00 -12.33 36.34
N PRO A 650 29.89 -11.00 36.12
CA PRO A 650 29.95 -10.31 34.81
C PRO A 650 31.36 -10.26 34.23
N LEU A 651 31.46 -10.50 32.91
CA LEU A 651 32.68 -10.38 32.12
C LEU A 651 32.71 -9.03 31.42
N PHE A 652 33.81 -8.28 31.60
CA PHE A 652 33.94 -6.96 30.96
C PHE A 652 35.05 -6.98 29.93
N ASN A 653 34.73 -6.57 28.71
CA ASN A 653 35.67 -6.52 27.59
C ASN A 653 35.55 -5.17 26.86
N ARG A 654 36.67 -4.49 26.66
CA ARG A 654 36.76 -3.18 26.01
C ARG A 654 37.22 -3.33 24.57
N SER A 655 36.66 -2.45 23.71
CA SER A 655 37.18 -2.25 22.36
C SER A 655 38.45 -1.41 22.35
N GLN A 656 39.07 -1.31 21.18
CA GLN A 656 40.04 -0.25 20.90
C GLN A 656 39.34 1.12 20.94
N GLN A 657 40.15 2.17 21.03
CA GLN A 657 39.68 3.55 20.92
C GLN A 657 39.63 3.97 19.47
N VAL A 658 38.55 4.64 19.08
CA VAL A 658 38.38 5.24 17.74
C VAL A 658 38.20 6.73 17.86
N ARG A 659 38.54 7.47 16.78
CA ARG A 659 38.35 8.90 16.69
C ARG A 659 37.51 9.24 15.49
N ALA A 660 36.62 10.24 15.63
CA ALA A 660 35.79 10.75 14.56
C ALA A 660 35.59 12.26 14.67
N VAL A 661 35.46 12.91 13.56
CA VAL A 661 35.16 14.33 13.45
C VAL A 661 33.82 14.46 12.72
N PRO A 662 32.73 14.87 13.41
CA PRO A 662 31.46 15.10 12.75
C PRO A 662 31.61 16.10 11.61
N ILE A 663 30.92 15.84 10.51
CA ILE A 663 30.95 16.65 9.31
C ILE A 663 29.51 16.93 8.88
N ASP A 664 29.28 18.13 8.43
CA ASP A 664 28.01 18.49 7.85
C ASP A 664 27.90 17.90 6.45
N ASN A 665 27.14 16.85 6.33
CA ASN A 665 26.92 16.08 5.09
C ASN A 665 25.43 15.78 4.84
N GLU A 666 24.52 16.43 5.58
CA GLU A 666 23.09 16.33 5.39
C GLU A 666 22.56 17.65 4.79
N PRO A 667 21.68 17.59 3.81
CA PRO A 667 21.06 18.81 3.30
C PRO A 667 20.15 19.44 4.35
N PRO A 668 19.94 20.76 4.28
CA PRO A 668 19.02 21.47 5.17
C PRO A 668 17.59 20.93 5.03
N GLN A 669 16.74 21.24 5.99
CA GLN A 669 15.34 20.86 5.91
C GLN A 669 14.63 21.67 4.82
N MET A 670 13.88 20.98 3.93
CA MET A 670 13.02 21.65 2.96
C MET A 670 11.90 22.37 3.71
N PRO A 671 11.70 23.68 3.48
CA PRO A 671 10.58 24.42 4.08
C PRO A 671 9.24 24.02 3.44
N GLU A 672 8.13 24.32 4.12
CA GLU A 672 6.80 24.25 3.49
C GLU A 672 6.74 25.32 2.37
N LEU A 673 6.58 24.86 1.14
CA LEU A 673 6.58 25.68 -0.07
C LEU A 673 5.16 25.77 -0.64
N SER A 674 4.75 26.99 -1.00
CA SER A 674 3.56 27.27 -1.81
C SER A 674 3.98 28.08 -3.03
N ILE A 675 3.55 27.67 -4.21
CA ILE A 675 3.84 28.37 -5.47
C ILE A 675 2.51 28.79 -6.08
N THR A 676 2.35 30.08 -6.36
CA THR A 676 1.12 30.68 -6.91
C THR A 676 1.44 31.58 -8.09
N THR A 677 0.44 31.90 -8.92
CA THR A 677 0.57 32.86 -10.01
C THR A 677 -0.66 33.78 -10.06
N ASP A 678 -0.45 35.04 -10.45
CA ASP A 678 -1.50 36.00 -10.80
C ASP A 678 -1.55 36.28 -12.31
N CYS A 679 -0.94 35.41 -13.11
CA CYS A 679 -0.80 35.53 -14.58
C CYS A 679 0.17 36.65 -15.04
N ARG A 680 0.92 37.26 -14.13
CA ARG A 680 1.99 38.23 -14.45
C ARG A 680 3.32 37.83 -13.90
N GLU A 681 3.30 37.15 -12.76
CA GLU A 681 4.47 36.64 -12.08
C GLU A 681 4.17 35.29 -11.39
N VAL A 682 5.19 34.54 -11.09
CA VAL A 682 5.11 33.35 -10.24
C VAL A 682 5.71 33.71 -8.89
N VAL A 683 4.93 33.47 -7.84
CA VAL A 683 5.33 33.77 -6.46
C VAL A 683 5.62 32.49 -5.71
N TYR A 684 6.84 32.35 -5.25
CA TYR A 684 7.24 31.30 -4.31
C TYR A 684 7.11 31.84 -2.90
N SER A 685 6.29 31.20 -2.08
CA SER A 685 6.11 31.51 -0.66
C SER A 685 6.51 30.32 0.18
N TRP A 686 7.40 30.46 1.14
CA TRP A 686 7.83 29.34 1.99
C TRP A 686 7.99 29.74 3.44
N ARG A 687 7.87 28.74 4.33
CA ARG A 687 8.07 28.90 5.77
C ARG A 687 8.69 27.63 6.38
N PHE A 688 9.43 27.78 7.45
CA PHE A 688 9.91 26.67 8.26
C PHE A 688 8.92 26.35 9.37
N THR A 689 8.65 25.06 9.59
CA THR A 689 7.58 24.58 10.51
C THR A 689 7.98 24.54 11.98
N SER A 690 9.25 24.74 12.33
CA SER A 690 9.69 24.70 13.73
C SER A 690 10.49 25.93 14.14
N ASP A 691 10.17 26.49 15.32
CA ASP A 691 10.90 27.59 15.97
C ASP A 691 12.33 27.20 16.40
N THR A 692 12.68 25.91 16.32
CA THR A 692 13.97 25.36 16.76
C THR A 692 14.91 25.01 15.61
N ALA A 693 14.46 25.21 14.37
CA ALA A 693 15.33 24.96 13.23
C ALA A 693 16.35 26.11 13.16
N GLU A 694 17.53 25.87 13.70
CA GLU A 694 18.75 26.42 13.12
C GLU A 694 18.82 25.83 11.70
N SER A 695 18.03 26.44 10.80
CA SER A 695 18.15 26.11 9.39
C SER A 695 19.54 26.58 8.98
N ASP A 696 20.40 25.66 8.65
CA ASP A 696 21.68 25.91 8.00
C ASP A 696 21.53 26.20 6.50
N ALA A 697 20.29 26.30 6.05
CA ALA A 697 19.91 26.69 4.71
C ALA A 697 20.56 28.02 4.31
N ARG A 698 21.35 28.01 3.24
CA ARG A 698 22.07 29.18 2.78
C ARG A 698 21.66 29.67 1.41
N TYR A 699 21.34 28.76 0.49
CA TYR A 699 20.96 29.11 -0.87
C TYR A 699 19.66 28.41 -1.24
N TYR A 700 18.77 29.16 -1.90
CA TYR A 700 17.53 28.69 -2.49
C TYR A 700 17.67 28.76 -4.01
N TYR A 701 17.37 27.64 -4.69
CA TYR A 701 17.45 27.55 -6.16
C TYR A 701 16.06 27.33 -6.70
N PHE A 702 15.63 28.16 -7.65
CA PHE A 702 14.32 28.13 -8.25
C PHE A 702 14.42 27.48 -9.64
N TYR A 703 13.55 26.54 -9.88
CA TYR A 703 13.56 25.71 -11.09
C TYR A 703 12.28 25.87 -11.88
N TYR A 704 12.42 25.82 -13.18
CA TYR A 704 11.35 25.89 -14.18
C TYR A 704 11.53 24.83 -15.25
N LYS A 705 10.41 24.30 -15.78
CA LYS A 705 10.35 23.54 -17.04
C LYS A 705 9.09 23.94 -17.81
N SER A 706 9.21 24.08 -19.14
CA SER A 706 8.14 24.58 -20.00
C SER A 706 7.05 23.56 -20.32
N THR A 707 7.32 22.26 -20.20
CA THR A 707 6.34 21.18 -20.43
C THR A 707 6.52 20.06 -19.41
N MET A 708 5.53 19.18 -19.31
CA MET A 708 5.62 18.01 -18.41
C MET A 708 6.85 17.12 -18.69
N GLN A 709 7.33 17.10 -19.91
CA GLN A 709 8.43 16.22 -20.37
C GLN A 709 9.79 16.93 -20.42
N SER A 710 9.82 18.26 -20.34
CA SER A 710 11.07 19.02 -20.35
C SER A 710 11.85 18.82 -19.05
N PRO A 711 13.20 18.85 -19.07
CA PRO A 711 14.00 18.85 -17.85
C PRO A 711 13.82 20.18 -17.10
N PHE A 712 13.96 20.14 -15.80
CA PHE A 712 14.05 21.35 -14.98
C PHE A 712 15.35 22.12 -15.26
N VAL A 713 15.24 23.43 -15.36
CA VAL A 713 16.35 24.36 -15.47
C VAL A 713 16.32 25.31 -14.27
N CYS A 714 17.44 25.53 -13.62
CA CYS A 714 17.54 26.56 -12.58
C CYS A 714 17.46 27.94 -13.22
N VAL A 715 16.45 28.69 -12.87
CA VAL A 715 16.17 30.02 -13.45
C VAL A 715 16.72 31.14 -12.62
N ASP A 716 16.80 30.94 -11.28
CA ASP A 716 17.37 31.91 -10.36
C ASP A 716 17.81 31.27 -9.04
N SER A 717 18.53 32.05 -8.22
CA SER A 717 18.95 31.63 -6.89
C SER A 717 19.03 32.81 -5.93
N MET A 718 18.73 32.56 -4.65
CA MET A 718 18.75 33.58 -3.60
C MET A 718 19.57 33.09 -2.40
N GLU A 719 20.36 33.99 -1.76
CA GLU A 719 21.11 33.68 -0.54
C GLU A 719 20.26 33.97 0.72
N SER A 720 20.40 33.12 1.73
CA SER A 720 19.63 33.17 2.98
C SER A 720 19.82 34.44 3.84
N SER A 721 20.84 35.26 3.57
CA SER A 721 21.04 36.55 4.27
C SER A 721 19.90 37.53 4.04
N GLN A 722 18.99 37.28 3.15
CA GLN A 722 17.78 38.06 2.84
C GLN A 722 16.52 37.51 3.50
N ILE A 723 16.63 36.53 4.42
CA ILE A 723 15.50 35.79 4.96
C ILE A 723 14.71 36.61 5.97
N CYS A 724 13.40 36.52 5.82
CA CYS A 724 12.36 36.97 6.68
C CYS A 724 12.10 35.94 7.80
N TYR A 725 12.62 36.14 8.98
CA TYR A 725 12.33 35.32 10.14
C TYR A 725 11.55 36.13 11.18
N PRO A 726 10.41 35.67 11.73
CA PRO A 726 9.70 34.36 11.67
C PRO A 726 8.53 34.32 10.69
N ALA A 727 8.40 35.26 9.77
CA ALA A 727 7.32 35.33 8.79
C ALA A 727 7.61 34.46 7.53
N SER A 728 6.60 34.22 6.72
CA SER A 728 6.75 33.57 5.40
C SER A 728 7.66 34.44 4.51
N CYS A 729 8.56 33.79 3.79
CA CYS A 729 9.38 34.44 2.76
C CYS A 729 8.69 34.33 1.42
N GLU A 730 8.85 35.37 0.59
CA GLU A 730 8.33 35.41 -0.77
C GLU A 730 9.43 35.76 -1.74
N TYR A 731 9.42 35.07 -2.88
CA TYR A 731 10.26 35.38 -4.02
C TYR A 731 9.41 35.47 -5.27
N HIS A 732 9.53 36.61 -5.98
CA HIS A 732 8.77 36.91 -7.15
C HIS A 732 9.65 36.66 -8.38
N LEU A 733 9.31 35.63 -9.16
CA LEU A 733 9.92 35.40 -10.45
C LEU A 733 9.23 36.29 -11.49
N SER A 734 9.78 37.49 -11.69
CA SER A 734 9.31 38.47 -12.68
C SER A 734 10.22 38.41 -13.91
N GLY A 735 9.65 38.30 -15.08
CA GLY A 735 10.35 38.31 -16.38
C GLY A 735 9.41 37.89 -17.49
N ASP A 736 9.84 38.02 -18.75
CA ASP A 736 9.16 37.46 -19.94
C ASP A 736 9.06 35.92 -19.91
N ALA A 737 9.26 35.30 -18.75
CA ALA A 737 9.11 33.88 -18.55
C ALA A 737 7.66 33.50 -18.80
N GLU A 738 7.44 32.55 -19.68
CA GLU A 738 6.16 31.93 -19.93
C GLU A 738 5.60 31.44 -18.59
N ILE A 739 4.44 31.96 -18.19
CA ILE A 739 3.75 31.59 -16.94
C ILE A 739 3.32 30.12 -16.98
N VAL A 740 3.17 29.59 -18.21
CA VAL A 740 2.88 28.19 -18.45
C VAL A 740 4.14 27.35 -18.21
N GLY A 741 4.05 26.41 -17.28
CA GLY A 741 5.17 25.55 -16.93
C GLY A 741 5.04 24.95 -15.55
N CYS A 742 6.06 24.20 -15.17
CA CYS A 742 6.15 23.61 -13.84
C CYS A 742 7.33 24.21 -13.07
N PHE A 743 7.11 24.44 -11.80
CA PHE A 743 8.02 25.15 -10.90
C PHE A 743 8.34 24.27 -9.69
N ALA A 744 9.57 24.34 -9.22
CA ALA A 744 10.06 23.65 -8.05
C ALA A 744 11.23 24.40 -7.43
N MET A 745 11.64 24.00 -6.23
CA MET A 745 12.74 24.61 -5.47
C MET A 745 13.65 23.54 -4.88
N THR A 746 14.96 23.85 -4.75
CA THR A 746 15.87 23.12 -3.85
C THR A 746 16.56 24.11 -2.91
N VAL A 747 17.02 23.60 -1.79
CA VAL A 747 17.73 24.38 -0.77
C VAL A 747 19.10 23.75 -0.53
N SER A 748 20.14 24.57 -0.34
CA SER A 748 21.44 24.07 0.08
C SER A 748 21.99 24.86 1.27
N ASP A 749 22.83 24.19 2.04
CA ASP A 749 23.62 24.76 3.13
C ASP A 749 24.90 25.44 2.63
N SER A 750 25.76 25.86 3.58
CA SER A 750 27.08 26.44 3.30
C SER A 750 28.11 25.40 2.82
N ASN A 751 27.88 24.12 3.10
CA ASN A 751 28.75 23.00 2.70
C ASN A 751 28.38 22.42 1.34
N ARG A 752 27.32 22.94 0.71
CA ARG A 752 26.77 22.54 -0.59
C ARG A 752 26.00 21.22 -0.55
N ASN A 753 25.49 20.83 0.60
CA ASN A 753 24.52 19.75 0.65
C ASN A 753 23.17 20.30 0.15
N VAL A 754 22.59 19.66 -0.84
CA VAL A 754 21.39 20.14 -1.55
C VAL A 754 20.23 19.18 -1.26
N THR A 755 19.05 19.72 -0.93
CA THR A 755 17.82 18.95 -0.74
C THR A 755 17.40 18.23 -2.02
N ALA A 756 16.59 17.18 -1.90
CA ALA A 756 15.78 16.75 -3.02
C ALA A 756 14.92 17.93 -3.54
N MET A 757 14.50 17.86 -4.80
CA MET A 757 13.61 18.85 -5.37
C MET A 757 12.26 18.82 -4.64
N SER A 758 11.67 19.99 -4.39
CA SER A 758 10.32 20.12 -3.79
C SER A 758 9.26 19.47 -4.67
N ASP A 759 8.06 19.33 -4.13
CA ASP A 759 6.89 19.02 -4.95
C ASP A 759 6.76 20.04 -6.09
N THR A 760 6.31 19.55 -7.23
CA THR A 760 6.20 20.35 -8.46
C THR A 760 4.82 20.96 -8.55
N THR A 761 4.74 22.29 -8.67
CA THR A 761 3.51 23.01 -8.98
C THR A 761 3.52 23.43 -10.44
N CYS A 762 2.46 23.10 -11.18
CA CYS A 762 2.36 23.40 -12.60
C CYS A 762 1.16 24.29 -12.87
N PHE A 763 1.35 25.26 -13.77
CA PHE A 763 0.30 26.16 -14.27
C PHE A 763 0.13 25.96 -15.77
N ASP A 764 -1.12 25.89 -16.24
CA ASP A 764 -1.44 25.83 -17.65
C ASP A 764 -2.04 27.15 -18.12
N ILE A 765 -2.03 27.39 -19.42
CA ILE A 765 -2.52 28.62 -20.05
C ILE A 765 -4.00 28.87 -19.74
N TYR A 766 -4.79 27.84 -19.49
CA TYR A 766 -6.23 27.94 -19.21
C TYR A 766 -6.56 28.82 -18.00
N ASP A 767 -5.63 28.95 -17.07
CA ASP A 767 -5.81 29.77 -15.87
C ASP A 767 -5.61 31.27 -16.15
N CYS A 768 -5.04 31.61 -17.34
CA CYS A 768 -4.60 32.94 -17.69
C CYS A 768 -4.98 33.42 -19.11
N LEU A 769 -5.93 32.75 -19.77
CA LEU A 769 -6.25 33.02 -21.16
C LEU A 769 -7.23 34.17 -21.32
N GLU A 770 -6.74 35.38 -21.59
CA GLU A 770 -7.53 36.56 -21.93
C GLU A 770 -7.08 37.17 -23.27
N TYR A 771 -7.39 36.49 -24.41
CA TYR A 771 -7.09 37.04 -25.73
C TYR A 771 -8.37 37.33 -26.51
N HIS A 772 -8.73 38.59 -26.62
CA HIS A 772 -9.96 39.05 -27.30
C HIS A 772 -9.77 40.41 -27.94
N PHE A 773 -10.68 40.75 -28.87
CA PHE A 773 -10.59 41.94 -29.72
C PHE A 773 -11.70 42.94 -29.47
N PRO A 774 -11.44 44.25 -29.72
CA PRO A 774 -12.48 45.25 -29.79
C PRO A 774 -13.39 45.01 -30.98
N ASN A 775 -14.61 45.45 -30.89
CA ASN A 775 -15.61 45.36 -31.98
C ASN A 775 -15.66 46.61 -32.87
N VAL A 776 -14.87 47.66 -32.57
CA VAL A 776 -14.78 48.88 -33.33
C VAL A 776 -13.41 49.48 -33.20
N PHE A 777 -12.87 50.10 -34.25
CA PHE A 777 -11.64 50.89 -34.23
C PHE A 777 -11.79 52.09 -35.18
N THR A 778 -10.96 53.14 -34.96
CA THR A 778 -11.14 54.44 -35.63
C THR A 778 -9.79 54.93 -36.17
N PRO A 779 -9.32 54.43 -37.33
CA PRO A 779 -8.05 54.81 -37.90
C PRO A 779 -8.11 56.22 -38.55
N ASN A 780 -8.20 57.25 -37.73
CA ASN A 780 -8.32 58.68 -38.10
C ASN A 780 -7.04 59.49 -37.85
N GLY A 781 -6.00 58.84 -37.20
CA GLY A 781 -4.70 59.44 -36.95
C GLY A 781 -4.64 60.31 -35.68
N ASP A 782 -5.59 60.18 -34.76
CA ASP A 782 -5.64 60.96 -33.50
C ASP A 782 -4.85 60.31 -32.36
N GLY A 783 -4.29 59.10 -32.57
CA GLY A 783 -3.57 58.32 -31.59
C GLY A 783 -4.39 57.48 -30.68
N VAL A 784 -5.74 57.38 -30.89
CA VAL A 784 -6.65 56.59 -30.06
C VAL A 784 -7.41 55.61 -30.95
N ASN A 785 -7.28 54.33 -30.68
CA ASN A 785 -7.91 53.25 -31.46
C ASN A 785 -7.64 53.30 -32.98
N ASP A 786 -6.49 53.85 -33.39
CA ASP A 786 -6.08 53.90 -34.80
C ASP A 786 -5.73 52.56 -35.39
N LEU A 787 -5.41 51.56 -34.54
CA LEU A 787 -5.10 50.22 -34.93
C LEU A 787 -6.10 49.23 -34.29
N PHE A 788 -6.48 48.25 -35.09
CA PHE A 788 -7.19 47.11 -34.55
C PHE A 788 -6.18 46.16 -33.93
N THR A 789 -6.20 46.05 -32.59
CA THR A 789 -5.27 45.24 -31.76
C THR A 789 -6.08 44.46 -30.72
N PRO A 790 -5.54 43.34 -30.16
CA PRO A 790 -6.15 42.72 -29.01
C PRO A 790 -6.14 43.65 -27.81
N PHE A 791 -7.00 43.38 -26.82
CA PHE A 791 -6.89 44.05 -25.52
C PHE A 791 -5.60 43.63 -24.79
N LEU A 792 -4.90 44.60 -24.20
CA LEU A 792 -3.65 44.40 -23.48
C LEU A 792 -3.88 44.48 -21.96
N PRO A 793 -3.10 43.73 -21.14
CA PRO A 793 -2.13 42.71 -21.55
C PRO A 793 -2.80 41.37 -21.91
N TYR A 794 -2.22 40.63 -22.81
CA TYR A 794 -2.53 39.22 -23.06
C TYR A 794 -1.28 38.36 -22.77
N HIS A 795 -1.48 37.09 -22.42
CA HIS A 795 -0.39 36.19 -22.03
C HIS A 795 -0.44 34.87 -22.81
N GLY A 796 0.72 34.26 -23.02
CA GLY A 796 0.86 32.91 -23.57
C GLY A 796 0.49 32.72 -25.04
N VAL A 797 0.14 33.78 -25.76
CA VAL A 797 -0.12 33.70 -27.21
C VAL A 797 1.17 33.74 -27.99
N VAL A 798 1.51 32.67 -28.69
CA VAL A 798 2.79 32.52 -29.42
C VAL A 798 2.70 33.11 -30.81
N LYS A 799 1.60 32.88 -31.50
CA LYS A 799 1.29 33.44 -32.84
C LYS A 799 -0.20 33.33 -33.10
N VAL A 800 -0.65 34.03 -34.12
CA VAL A 800 -1.99 33.93 -34.66
C VAL A 800 -2.01 33.62 -36.15
N ASP A 801 -3.12 33.20 -36.70
CA ASP A 801 -3.42 33.27 -38.12
C ASP A 801 -4.71 34.12 -38.28
N MET A 802 -4.49 35.42 -38.28
CA MET A 802 -5.59 36.39 -38.38
C MET A 802 -5.87 36.68 -39.87
N ARG A 803 -7.16 36.67 -40.22
CA ARG A 803 -7.66 37.05 -41.56
C ARG A 803 -8.89 37.92 -41.38
N ILE A 804 -8.88 39.10 -42.03
CA ILE A 804 -9.99 40.03 -42.02
C ILE A 804 -10.58 40.13 -43.42
N PHE A 805 -11.91 40.06 -43.50
CA PHE A 805 -12.67 40.10 -44.75
C PHE A 805 -13.67 41.24 -44.77
N ASN A 806 -13.88 41.84 -45.92
CA ASN A 806 -14.94 42.78 -46.16
C ASN A 806 -16.32 42.05 -46.27
N ARG A 807 -17.40 42.80 -46.36
CA ARG A 807 -18.78 42.30 -46.43
C ARG A 807 -19.07 41.41 -47.67
N TRP A 808 -18.22 41.41 -48.65
CA TRP A 808 -18.31 40.56 -49.85
C TRP A 808 -17.42 39.33 -49.80
N GLY A 809 -16.78 39.09 -48.63
CA GLY A 809 -15.91 37.93 -48.43
C GLY A 809 -14.51 38.08 -49.04
N LYS A 810 -14.12 39.26 -49.56
CA LYS A 810 -12.72 39.52 -49.99
C LYS A 810 -11.85 39.74 -48.74
N ARG A 811 -10.74 38.99 -48.62
CA ARG A 811 -9.71 39.24 -47.60
C ARG A 811 -9.06 40.59 -47.84
N VAL A 812 -8.96 41.40 -46.80
CA VAL A 812 -8.36 42.73 -46.81
C VAL A 812 -7.08 42.83 -45.95
N PHE A 813 -6.94 41.90 -44.98
CA PHE A 813 -5.79 41.87 -44.09
C PHE A 813 -5.49 40.44 -43.63
N SER A 814 -4.21 40.14 -43.40
CA SER A 814 -3.80 38.94 -42.67
C SER A 814 -2.48 39.14 -41.97
N THR A 815 -2.33 38.53 -40.83
CA THR A 815 -1.08 38.58 -40.06
C THR A 815 -0.94 37.32 -39.20
N SER A 816 0.32 37.00 -38.87
CA SER A 816 0.67 35.98 -37.86
C SER A 816 1.15 36.60 -36.55
N ASP A 817 1.22 37.91 -36.48
CA ASP A 817 1.63 38.67 -35.31
C ASP A 817 0.46 38.74 -34.30
N PRO A 818 0.69 38.35 -33.05
CA PRO A 818 -0.36 38.42 -32.00
C PRO A 818 -0.89 39.82 -31.74
N ASP A 819 -0.12 40.85 -31.97
CA ASP A 819 -0.56 42.25 -31.82
C ASP A 819 -1.52 42.71 -32.91
N ILE A 820 -1.65 42.00 -34.00
CA ILE A 820 -2.52 42.24 -35.18
C ILE A 820 -2.10 43.50 -35.93
N LEU A 821 -2.21 44.69 -35.34
CA LEU A 821 -1.79 46.02 -35.85
C LEU A 821 -2.41 46.39 -37.18
N TRP A 822 -3.70 46.12 -37.41
CA TRP A 822 -4.40 46.50 -38.65
C TRP A 822 -4.86 47.97 -38.59
N ASP A 823 -4.37 48.80 -39.55
CA ASP A 823 -4.67 50.24 -39.65
C ASP A 823 -5.87 50.56 -40.58
N GLY A 824 -6.62 49.54 -40.98
CA GLY A 824 -7.76 49.73 -41.91
C GLY A 824 -7.36 49.88 -43.36
N THR A 825 -6.13 49.43 -43.76
CA THR A 825 -5.69 49.36 -45.18
C THR A 825 -5.83 47.92 -45.69
N ASP A 826 -6.15 47.78 -46.98
CA ASP A 826 -6.15 46.52 -47.70
C ASP A 826 -4.72 46.16 -48.06
N THR A 827 -4.19 45.06 -47.54
CA THR A 827 -2.80 44.63 -47.69
C THR A 827 -2.43 44.23 -49.10
N ASP A 828 -3.40 43.86 -49.93
CA ASP A 828 -3.15 43.47 -51.36
C ASP A 828 -3.16 44.67 -52.28
N THR A 829 -3.93 45.73 -51.99
CA THR A 829 -4.11 46.90 -52.91
C THR A 829 -3.45 48.16 -52.34
N PHE A 830 -2.98 48.16 -51.07
CA PHE A 830 -2.48 49.32 -50.32
C PHE A 830 -3.46 50.51 -50.29
N GLY A 831 -4.76 50.25 -50.54
CA GLY A 831 -5.80 51.25 -50.47
C GLY A 831 -6.52 51.26 -49.10
N THR A 832 -7.00 52.44 -48.72
CA THR A 832 -7.82 52.55 -47.48
C THR A 832 -9.12 51.77 -47.62
N CYS A 833 -9.45 50.96 -46.65
CA CYS A 833 -10.74 50.28 -46.56
C CYS A 833 -11.85 51.27 -46.27
N SER A 834 -13.06 51.10 -46.80
CA SER A 834 -14.21 51.96 -46.52
C SER A 834 -14.80 51.73 -45.14
N ASP A 835 -15.43 52.72 -44.56
CA ASP A 835 -16.19 52.59 -43.33
C ASP A 835 -17.25 51.50 -43.44
N GLY A 836 -17.42 50.72 -42.39
CA GLY A 836 -18.36 49.63 -42.34
C GLY A 836 -17.92 48.43 -41.54
N VAL A 837 -18.70 47.35 -41.63
CA VAL A 837 -18.46 46.11 -40.90
C VAL A 837 -17.54 45.16 -41.70
N TYR A 838 -16.54 44.65 -41.08
CA TYR A 838 -15.61 43.64 -41.53
C TYR A 838 -15.76 42.40 -40.64
N TYR A 839 -15.36 41.27 -41.14
CA TYR A 839 -15.42 39.99 -40.41
C TYR A 839 -14.00 39.43 -40.26
N TYR A 840 -13.72 38.85 -39.09
CA TYR A 840 -12.43 38.19 -38.89
C TYR A 840 -12.55 36.73 -38.53
N SER A 841 -11.54 35.97 -38.88
CA SER A 841 -11.25 34.62 -38.40
C SER A 841 -9.81 34.63 -37.93
N CYS A 842 -9.60 34.24 -36.69
CA CYS A 842 -8.27 34.21 -36.05
C CYS A 842 -8.05 32.86 -35.37
N ASP A 843 -7.11 32.08 -35.86
CA ASP A 843 -6.62 30.92 -35.15
C ASP A 843 -5.51 31.37 -34.23
N VAL A 844 -5.69 31.16 -32.93
CA VAL A 844 -4.76 31.59 -31.88
C VAL A 844 -3.97 30.38 -31.41
N PHE A 845 -2.66 30.48 -31.41
CA PHE A 845 -1.76 29.42 -31.01
C PHE A 845 -1.15 29.77 -29.66
N VAL A 846 -1.32 28.88 -28.69
CA VAL A 846 -0.85 29.05 -27.30
C VAL A 846 -0.01 27.86 -26.88
N ASN A 847 0.99 28.08 -26.03
CA ASN A 847 1.71 27.00 -25.40
C ASN A 847 0.94 26.46 -24.19
N THR A 848 0.88 25.13 -24.07
CA THR A 848 0.31 24.42 -22.93
C THR A 848 1.36 23.48 -22.32
N LEU A 849 1.10 22.93 -21.17
CA LEU A 849 1.96 21.93 -20.53
C LEU A 849 2.16 20.66 -21.37
N THR A 850 1.24 20.38 -22.29
CA THR A 850 1.29 19.20 -23.18
C THR A 850 1.81 19.51 -24.57
N GLY A 851 2.13 20.77 -24.85
CA GLY A 851 2.61 21.26 -26.14
C GLY A 851 1.78 22.42 -26.67
N GLN A 852 1.99 22.78 -27.94
CA GLN A 852 1.26 23.88 -28.56
C GLN A 852 -0.15 23.42 -28.99
N MET A 853 -1.18 24.22 -28.63
CA MET A 853 -2.53 24.05 -29.11
C MET A 853 -3.03 25.30 -29.84
N SER A 854 -4.15 25.17 -30.56
CA SER A 854 -4.83 26.30 -31.21
C SER A 854 -6.32 26.28 -30.96
N TYR A 855 -6.91 27.46 -30.90
CA TYR A 855 -8.36 27.65 -30.89
C TYR A 855 -8.73 28.81 -31.83
N SER A 856 -9.96 28.85 -32.30
CA SER A 856 -10.42 29.83 -33.31
C SER A 856 -11.33 30.85 -32.70
N LEU A 857 -11.08 32.14 -33.00
CA LEU A 857 -11.94 33.28 -32.69
C LEU A 857 -12.55 33.81 -34.00
N HIS A 858 -13.85 34.08 -33.97
CA HIS A 858 -14.56 34.67 -35.11
C HIS A 858 -15.40 35.84 -34.62
N GLY A 859 -15.48 36.87 -35.43
CA GLY A 859 -16.27 38.04 -35.04
C GLY A 859 -16.38 39.10 -36.15
N SER A 860 -16.92 40.23 -35.77
CA SER A 860 -17.06 41.41 -36.64
C SER A 860 -16.37 42.63 -36.03
N ILE A 861 -15.83 43.44 -36.90
CA ILE A 861 -15.17 44.71 -36.55
C ILE A 861 -15.86 45.81 -37.31
N THR A 862 -16.16 46.91 -36.66
CA THR A 862 -16.63 48.12 -37.30
C THR A 862 -15.48 49.11 -37.49
N LEU A 863 -15.20 49.47 -38.73
CA LEU A 863 -14.23 50.51 -39.07
C LEU A 863 -15.01 51.84 -39.31
N VAL A 864 -14.59 52.86 -38.58
CA VAL A 864 -15.17 54.21 -38.68
C VAL A 864 -14.03 55.23 -38.75
N ARG A 865 -14.06 56.17 -39.70
CA ARG A 865 -13.04 57.23 -39.79
C ARG A 865 -13.66 58.62 -39.55
#